data_ea7d1fb1da38c823ae87af513960ffc1
#
_entry.id   ea7d1fb1da38c823ae87af513960ffc1
#
_cell.length_a   1.000
_cell.length_b   1.000
_cell.length_c   1.000
_cell.angle_alpha   90.00
_cell.angle_beta   90.00
_cell.angle_gamma   90.00
#
_symmetry.space_group_name_H-M   'P 1'
#
loop_
_entity.id
_entity.type
_entity.pdbx_description
1 polymer ?
#
loop_
_entity_poly.entity_id
_entity_poly.type
_entity_poly.pdbx_seq_one_letter_code
_entity_poly.pdbx_strand_id
1 'polypeptide(L)'
;MAKVIVDGIEVEVASGSTVIQAAEAAGREIPRFCYHERLSIAGNCRMCLVEIEKMPKPVASCGQPVADGMVVKTDSKMVREARRGVMEFLLINHPLDCPICDQGGECDLQDEALGYGRDHSRYDENKRAVVQKDWGPLVKTVMTRCIHCTRCIRFTAEIAGVPELGATARGENMEVGTYVRKALSSELSGNLIDLCPVGALTAKPQAFSYRTWELRETDSVDVLDAVGCNIQVDARGAEVIRILPRVNDEVNEEWLGDKSRFSVDGLKRRRLDRPWLRENGKLRPASWEEAFAAISHRLAGVPGSQIGAVAGDLCDAESMFALHELMTALGSANLDCRQDGAALDATRREFYLFNSAIAGIEEADALLIVGSNPRREAPVLNARIRKRWLHGGFPVGLIGEAADLTYEYQHLGAGPEMFRALMNGGHEFAEALKAAKKPMILVGQGALRRPDGGAVLAACWELAVFFNMLNADWHGFNMLHSAAARVGALDLGFLPGKGGKDLTGMLDGGVDVLWLLGADAFDMSRIGQSSFVIYQGHHGDAGARRADVILPGAAYTEKHGTYVNTEGRVQQGFPAVTPPGEAREDWRIIRAASAHLGHTLPYDTLEALRLRLAGRHPVFAQIGALRRLAGMDVSGPAGDAKAVADSPFRPAVVNYYQTDPISRASPTMAACVATHYGTGPAPVAEAAE
;
A
#
# COMPACT_ATOMS: atom_id res chain seq x y z
N MET A 1 1.78 34.12 -13.02
CA MET A 1 1.47 33.34 -14.22
C MET A 1 2.35 33.90 -15.34
N ALA A 2 2.78 33.06 -16.28
CA ALA A 2 3.52 33.43 -17.48
C ALA A 2 2.75 32.94 -18.71
N LYS A 3 2.60 33.80 -19.73
CA LYS A 3 1.97 33.46 -21.01
C LYS A 3 3.03 32.97 -21.99
N VAL A 4 2.86 31.76 -22.50
CA VAL A 4 3.80 31.09 -23.40
C VAL A 4 3.06 30.62 -24.63
N ILE A 5 3.65 30.76 -25.81
CA ILE A 5 3.10 30.25 -27.06
C ILE A 5 3.85 28.99 -27.45
N VAL A 6 3.18 27.82 -27.44
CA VAL A 6 3.74 26.54 -27.84
C VAL A 6 3.09 26.08 -29.14
N ASP A 7 3.87 25.97 -30.21
CA ASP A 7 3.40 25.62 -31.57
C ASP A 7 2.17 26.42 -32.00
N GLY A 8 2.13 27.73 -31.68
CA GLY A 8 1.04 28.62 -31.99
C GLY A 8 -0.15 28.60 -31.01
N ILE A 9 -0.11 27.76 -29.96
CA ILE A 9 -1.11 27.68 -28.89
C ILE A 9 -0.64 28.54 -27.71
N GLU A 10 -1.40 29.55 -27.30
CA GLU A 10 -1.14 30.35 -26.12
C GLU A 10 -1.63 29.59 -24.88
N VAL A 11 -0.74 29.43 -23.89
CA VAL A 11 -1.05 28.81 -22.59
C VAL A 11 -0.54 29.68 -21.45
N GLU A 12 -1.25 29.69 -20.35
CA GLU A 12 -0.87 30.40 -19.14
C GLU A 12 -0.47 29.39 -18.05
N VAL A 13 0.77 29.46 -17.58
CA VAL A 13 1.33 28.55 -16.58
C VAL A 13 1.90 29.30 -15.38
N ALA A 14 2.11 28.61 -14.25
CA ALA A 14 2.67 29.22 -13.07
C ALA A 14 4.08 29.78 -13.34
N SER A 15 4.43 30.89 -12.70
CA SER A 15 5.79 31.41 -12.73
C SER A 15 6.76 30.39 -12.14
N GLY A 16 7.85 30.09 -12.84
CA GLY A 16 8.82 29.07 -12.44
C GLY A 16 8.56 27.68 -13.07
N SER A 17 7.43 27.47 -13.76
CA SER A 17 7.21 26.27 -14.57
C SER A 17 8.27 26.15 -15.66
N THR A 18 8.52 24.91 -16.08
CA THR A 18 9.45 24.62 -17.18
C THR A 18 8.74 24.61 -18.53
N VAL A 19 9.50 24.73 -19.60
CA VAL A 19 8.95 24.69 -20.98
C VAL A 19 8.28 23.36 -21.28
N ILE A 20 8.75 22.23 -20.71
CA ILE A 20 8.09 20.93 -20.90
C ILE A 20 6.69 20.94 -20.27
N GLN A 21 6.53 21.53 -19.09
CA GLN A 21 5.22 21.65 -18.43
C GLN A 21 4.27 22.59 -19.19
N ALA A 22 4.80 23.65 -19.78
CA ALA A 22 4.00 24.51 -20.67
C ALA A 22 3.57 23.79 -21.96
N ALA A 23 4.41 22.92 -22.51
CA ALA A 23 4.07 22.10 -23.66
C ALA A 23 2.97 21.07 -23.34
N GLU A 24 3.05 20.43 -22.16
CA GLU A 24 1.99 19.52 -21.67
C GLU A 24 0.67 20.27 -21.49
N ALA A 25 0.68 21.47 -20.90
CA ALA A 25 -0.51 22.31 -20.78
C ALA A 25 -1.10 22.71 -22.15
N ALA A 26 -0.26 22.82 -23.20
CA ALA A 26 -0.69 23.05 -24.60
C ALA A 26 -1.14 21.75 -25.31
N GLY A 27 -1.14 20.59 -24.64
CA GLY A 27 -1.42 19.29 -25.25
C GLY A 27 -0.34 18.83 -26.24
N ARG A 28 0.91 19.27 -26.04
CA ARG A 28 2.06 18.87 -26.85
C ARG A 28 2.97 17.96 -26.07
N GLU A 29 3.14 16.76 -26.58
CA GLU A 29 4.08 15.79 -26.01
C GLU A 29 5.52 16.10 -26.44
N ILE A 30 6.46 16.06 -25.49
CA ILE A 30 7.89 16.20 -25.73
C ILE A 30 8.57 14.93 -25.26
N PRO A 31 9.35 14.23 -26.14
CA PRO A 31 10.06 13.01 -25.81
C PRO A 31 11.09 13.23 -24.70
N ARG A 32 11.25 12.26 -23.78
CA ARG A 32 12.09 12.42 -22.59
C ARG A 32 12.50 11.08 -21.98
N PHE A 33 13.73 10.97 -21.44
CA PHE A 33 14.17 9.82 -20.67
C PHE A 33 14.56 10.19 -19.23
N CYS A 34 15.33 11.25 -19.01
CA CYS A 34 15.81 11.57 -17.68
C CYS A 34 14.81 12.35 -16.84
N TYR A 35 13.93 13.14 -17.46
CA TYR A 35 12.89 13.91 -16.77
C TYR A 35 11.78 12.98 -16.25
N HIS A 36 11.33 13.29 -15.04
CA HIS A 36 10.18 12.68 -14.39
C HIS A 36 9.55 13.72 -13.47
N GLU A 37 8.22 13.81 -13.45
CA GLU A 37 7.51 14.89 -12.75
C GLU A 37 7.79 14.93 -11.25
N ARG A 38 8.07 13.77 -10.67
CA ARG A 38 8.28 13.62 -9.20
C ARG A 38 9.73 13.54 -8.78
N LEU A 39 10.66 13.71 -9.72
CA LEU A 39 12.09 13.67 -9.44
C LEU A 39 12.75 15.01 -9.81
N SER A 40 13.86 15.35 -9.17
CA SER A 40 14.64 16.51 -9.53
C SER A 40 15.10 16.47 -11.00
N ILE A 41 15.30 17.64 -11.59
CA ILE A 41 15.68 17.77 -13.01
C ILE A 41 17.15 17.39 -13.21
N ALA A 42 17.41 16.32 -13.97
CA ALA A 42 18.77 15.92 -14.31
C ALA A 42 19.31 16.59 -15.58
N GLY A 43 18.46 16.81 -16.60
CA GLY A 43 18.81 17.50 -17.85
C GLY A 43 19.90 16.81 -18.68
N ASN A 44 20.19 15.51 -18.46
CA ASN A 44 21.35 14.81 -19.03
C ASN A 44 21.06 14.03 -20.32
N CYS A 45 19.86 13.53 -20.56
CA CYS A 45 19.54 12.75 -21.77
C CYS A 45 19.44 13.61 -23.06
N ARG A 46 19.05 14.87 -22.92
CA ARG A 46 18.87 15.82 -24.02
C ARG A 46 17.79 15.45 -25.05
N MET A 47 16.95 14.47 -24.79
CA MET A 47 15.88 14.09 -25.72
C MET A 47 14.78 15.15 -25.81
N CYS A 48 14.55 15.92 -24.75
CA CYS A 48 13.54 16.96 -24.65
C CYS A 48 13.91 18.31 -25.33
N LEU A 49 14.83 18.32 -26.27
CA LEU A 49 15.22 19.55 -26.98
C LEU A 49 14.05 20.17 -27.74
N VAL A 50 13.91 21.50 -27.63
CA VAL A 50 12.95 22.35 -28.35
C VAL A 50 13.64 23.58 -28.92
N GLU A 51 13.00 24.22 -29.90
CA GLU A 51 13.44 25.53 -30.41
C GLU A 51 12.68 26.64 -29.69
N ILE A 52 13.40 27.64 -29.20
CA ILE A 52 12.81 28.87 -28.63
C ILE A 52 13.22 30.00 -29.51
N GLU A 53 12.25 30.84 -29.93
CA GLU A 53 12.53 31.99 -30.78
C GLU A 53 13.58 32.92 -30.16
N LYS A 54 14.46 33.46 -30.98
CA LYS A 54 15.63 34.28 -30.59
C LYS A 54 16.74 33.53 -29.86
N MET A 55 16.64 32.21 -29.66
CA MET A 55 17.76 31.40 -29.18
C MET A 55 18.45 30.69 -30.35
N PRO A 56 19.79 30.76 -30.46
CA PRO A 56 20.51 30.23 -31.62
C PRO A 56 20.68 28.68 -31.60
N LYS A 57 20.34 28.02 -30.52
CA LYS A 57 20.52 26.56 -30.31
C LYS A 57 19.30 25.94 -29.65
N PRO A 58 18.99 24.66 -29.91
CA PRO A 58 17.95 23.94 -29.20
C PRO A 58 18.22 23.91 -27.69
N VAL A 59 17.18 23.98 -26.90
CA VAL A 59 17.22 24.06 -25.44
C VAL A 59 16.52 22.85 -24.83
N ALA A 60 17.04 22.34 -23.72
CA ALA A 60 16.38 21.25 -22.97
C ALA A 60 15.15 21.79 -22.23
N SER A 61 13.95 21.45 -22.72
CA SER A 61 12.68 21.96 -22.18
C SER A 61 12.43 21.60 -20.72
N CYS A 62 12.96 20.46 -20.26
CA CYS A 62 12.79 20.02 -18.87
C CYS A 62 13.52 20.93 -17.84
N GLY A 63 14.57 21.63 -18.25
CA GLY A 63 15.35 22.50 -17.35
C GLY A 63 15.27 23.99 -17.68
N GLN A 64 14.51 24.38 -18.71
CA GLN A 64 14.35 25.77 -19.12
C GLN A 64 13.09 26.36 -18.47
N PRO A 65 13.24 27.33 -17.57
CA PRO A 65 12.09 28.06 -17.02
C PRO A 65 11.36 28.86 -18.12
N VAL A 66 10.06 28.98 -17.99
CA VAL A 66 9.25 29.82 -18.89
C VAL A 66 9.45 31.30 -18.59
N ALA A 67 9.32 32.12 -19.63
CA ALA A 67 9.24 33.57 -19.51
C ALA A 67 8.02 34.08 -20.29
N ASP A 68 7.48 35.21 -19.85
CA ASP A 68 6.31 35.83 -20.50
C ASP A 68 6.59 36.20 -21.96
N GLY A 69 5.68 35.87 -22.86
CA GLY A 69 5.83 36.06 -24.29
C GLY A 69 6.81 35.11 -24.99
N MET A 70 7.29 34.06 -24.32
CA MET A 70 8.17 33.04 -24.91
C MET A 70 7.43 32.27 -26.01
N VAL A 71 8.09 32.09 -27.16
CA VAL A 71 7.56 31.29 -28.28
C VAL A 71 8.40 30.04 -28.45
N VAL A 72 7.77 28.89 -28.34
CA VAL A 72 8.37 27.56 -28.35
C VAL A 72 7.87 26.76 -29.54
N LYS A 73 8.76 26.11 -30.26
CA LYS A 73 8.45 25.19 -31.36
C LYS A 73 8.94 23.78 -30.97
N THR A 74 8.00 22.85 -30.86
CA THR A 74 8.32 21.47 -30.41
C THR A 74 8.68 20.53 -31.55
N ASP A 75 8.39 20.88 -32.81
CA ASP A 75 8.58 20.02 -33.99
C ASP A 75 9.14 20.78 -35.21
N SER A 76 10.08 21.69 -35.00
CA SER A 76 10.78 22.35 -36.12
C SER A 76 11.82 21.42 -36.74
N LYS A 77 12.33 21.80 -37.96
CA LYS A 77 13.43 21.04 -38.60
C LYS A 77 14.64 20.92 -37.69
N MET A 78 15.02 22.00 -37.01
CA MET A 78 16.14 22.01 -36.05
C MET A 78 15.90 21.00 -34.90
N VAL A 79 14.69 20.98 -34.35
CA VAL A 79 14.34 20.06 -33.26
C VAL A 79 14.39 18.60 -33.72
N ARG A 80 13.82 18.28 -34.89
CA ARG A 80 13.83 16.93 -35.45
C ARG A 80 15.25 16.42 -35.70
N GLU A 81 16.11 17.26 -36.27
CA GLU A 81 17.51 16.89 -36.50
C GLU A 81 18.27 16.71 -35.19
N ALA A 82 18.06 17.56 -34.19
CA ALA A 82 18.68 17.45 -32.89
C ALA A 82 18.26 16.15 -32.16
N ARG A 83 16.95 15.82 -32.14
CA ARG A 83 16.45 14.57 -31.51
C ARG A 83 16.97 13.33 -32.21
N ARG A 84 17.05 13.31 -33.56
CA ARG A 84 17.67 12.22 -34.32
C ARG A 84 19.12 11.97 -33.89
N GLY A 85 19.89 13.05 -33.72
CA GLY A 85 21.27 12.94 -33.24
C GLY A 85 21.35 12.41 -31.80
N VAL A 86 20.47 12.85 -30.92
CA VAL A 86 20.40 12.35 -29.54
C VAL A 86 20.05 10.86 -29.51
N MET A 87 19.05 10.43 -30.27
CA MET A 87 18.68 9.01 -30.37
C MET A 87 19.83 8.16 -30.88
N GLU A 88 20.55 8.63 -31.87
CA GLU A 88 21.74 7.94 -32.40
C GLU A 88 22.80 7.75 -31.30
N PHE A 89 23.09 8.76 -30.48
CA PHE A 89 24.00 8.64 -29.34
C PHE A 89 23.51 7.66 -28.27
N LEU A 90 22.22 7.65 -27.95
CA LEU A 90 21.64 6.71 -26.98
C LEU A 90 21.74 5.26 -27.46
N LEU A 91 21.63 5.04 -28.78
CA LEU A 91 21.65 3.71 -29.39
C LEU A 91 23.06 3.17 -29.70
N ILE A 92 24.10 4.01 -29.70
CA ILE A 92 25.48 3.60 -30.01
C ILE A 92 25.87 2.35 -29.21
N ASN A 93 25.79 2.39 -27.90
CA ASN A 93 26.15 1.30 -27.01
C ASN A 93 24.96 0.43 -26.56
N HIS A 94 23.75 0.77 -26.97
CA HIS A 94 22.58 -0.04 -26.57
C HIS A 94 22.60 -1.39 -27.32
N PRO A 95 22.52 -2.55 -26.60
CA PRO A 95 22.59 -3.87 -27.23
C PRO A 95 21.34 -4.18 -28.04
N LEU A 96 21.44 -5.05 -29.03
CA LEU A 96 20.35 -5.52 -29.86
C LEU A 96 19.57 -6.66 -29.16
N ASP A 97 19.15 -6.40 -27.93
CA ASP A 97 18.57 -7.38 -27.02
C ASP A 97 17.03 -7.41 -27.00
N CYS A 98 16.34 -6.59 -27.80
CA CYS A 98 14.87 -6.50 -27.73
C CYS A 98 14.14 -7.86 -27.71
N PRO A 99 14.52 -8.87 -28.50
CA PRO A 99 13.89 -10.20 -28.48
C PRO A 99 14.01 -10.92 -27.12
N ILE A 100 15.07 -10.67 -26.36
CA ILE A 100 15.35 -11.31 -25.06
C ILE A 100 15.24 -10.33 -23.89
N CYS A 101 14.79 -9.10 -24.12
CA CYS A 101 14.65 -8.07 -23.12
C CYS A 101 13.22 -8.10 -22.53
N ASP A 102 13.11 -8.21 -21.21
CA ASP A 102 11.80 -8.22 -20.54
C ASP A 102 11.01 -6.91 -20.73
N GLN A 103 11.67 -5.79 -21.07
CA GLN A 103 11.05 -4.50 -21.39
C GLN A 103 10.50 -4.42 -22.82
N GLY A 104 10.76 -5.42 -23.66
CA GLY A 104 10.33 -5.39 -25.08
C GLY A 104 8.81 -5.33 -25.23
N GLY A 105 8.29 -4.28 -25.87
CA GLY A 105 6.88 -3.98 -26.05
C GLY A 105 6.30 -2.93 -25.08
N GLU A 106 7.07 -2.51 -24.08
CA GLU A 106 6.73 -1.43 -23.14
C GLU A 106 7.98 -0.56 -22.83
N CYS A 107 8.81 -0.32 -23.84
CA CYS A 107 10.12 0.32 -23.69
C CYS A 107 10.12 1.71 -24.31
N ASP A 108 10.27 2.76 -23.48
CA ASP A 108 10.32 4.15 -23.95
C ASP A 108 11.38 4.33 -25.04
N LEU A 109 12.55 3.64 -24.91
CA LEU A 109 13.60 3.75 -25.91
C LEU A 109 13.20 3.16 -27.27
N GLN A 110 12.41 2.07 -27.31
CA GLN A 110 11.87 1.52 -28.56
C GLN A 110 10.90 2.51 -29.21
N ASP A 111 9.96 3.03 -28.43
CA ASP A 111 8.91 3.93 -28.92
C ASP A 111 9.49 5.25 -29.39
N GLU A 112 10.39 5.84 -28.61
CA GLU A 112 11.09 7.08 -28.97
C GLU A 112 12.05 6.89 -30.17
N ALA A 113 12.71 5.72 -30.29
CA ALA A 113 13.56 5.41 -31.45
C ALA A 113 12.73 5.30 -32.72
N LEU A 114 11.53 4.71 -32.66
CA LEU A 114 10.61 4.63 -33.79
C LEU A 114 10.08 6.02 -34.16
N GLY A 115 9.67 6.83 -33.17
CA GLY A 115 9.06 8.15 -33.40
C GLY A 115 10.06 9.22 -33.85
N TYR A 116 11.27 9.21 -33.33
CA TYR A 116 12.24 10.32 -33.48
C TYR A 116 13.61 9.90 -34.02
N GLY A 117 13.89 8.61 -34.14
CA GLY A 117 15.18 8.08 -34.56
C GLY A 117 15.36 8.01 -36.07
N ARG A 118 16.35 7.23 -36.48
CA ARG A 118 16.62 6.82 -37.86
C ARG A 118 16.26 5.36 -38.05
N ASP A 119 16.02 4.95 -39.28
CA ASP A 119 15.71 3.59 -39.68
C ASP A 119 16.94 2.68 -39.77
N HIS A 120 18.15 3.24 -39.67
CA HIS A 120 19.43 2.51 -39.75
C HIS A 120 20.49 3.09 -38.80
N SER A 121 21.44 2.27 -38.39
CA SER A 121 22.61 2.68 -37.63
C SER A 121 23.76 2.99 -38.57
N ARG A 122 24.55 4.04 -38.24
CA ARG A 122 25.84 4.38 -38.88
C ARG A 122 27.03 3.91 -38.04
N TYR A 123 26.76 3.30 -36.86
CA TYR A 123 27.78 2.85 -35.92
C TYR A 123 28.12 1.38 -36.22
N ASP A 124 29.39 1.11 -36.53
CA ASP A 124 29.91 -0.18 -36.90
C ASP A 124 31.00 -0.70 -35.93
N GLU A 125 31.30 0.05 -34.87
CA GLU A 125 32.24 -0.36 -33.84
C GLU A 125 31.59 -1.31 -32.82
N ASN A 126 32.40 -1.93 -31.97
CA ASN A 126 31.94 -2.81 -30.92
C ASN A 126 31.16 -2.04 -29.84
N LYS A 127 29.98 -2.52 -29.49
CA LYS A 127 29.17 -1.97 -28.39
C LYS A 127 29.77 -2.34 -27.04
N ARG A 128 29.71 -1.42 -26.09
CA ARG A 128 30.18 -1.60 -24.72
C ARG A 128 29.35 -2.70 -24.00
N ALA A 129 30.06 -3.55 -23.25
CA ALA A 129 29.41 -4.51 -22.32
C ALA A 129 29.69 -4.11 -20.86
N VAL A 130 28.71 -4.23 -20.02
CA VAL A 130 28.79 -3.93 -18.57
C VAL A 130 28.42 -5.16 -17.77
N VAL A 131 29.22 -5.45 -16.74
CA VAL A 131 28.95 -6.60 -15.85
C VAL A 131 27.64 -6.43 -15.12
N GLN A 132 26.85 -7.51 -15.07
CA GLN A 132 25.60 -7.54 -14.33
C GLN A 132 25.86 -7.40 -12.82
N LYS A 133 24.93 -6.74 -12.13
CA LYS A 133 24.99 -6.48 -10.70
C LYS A 133 23.87 -7.25 -9.99
N ASP A 134 24.14 -7.75 -8.81
CA ASP A 134 23.10 -8.38 -7.98
C ASP A 134 22.58 -7.37 -6.96
N TRP A 135 21.32 -6.97 -7.14
CA TRP A 135 20.62 -6.03 -6.24
C TRP A 135 19.55 -6.70 -5.36
N GLY A 136 19.65 -8.01 -5.19
CA GLY A 136 18.74 -8.77 -4.34
C GLY A 136 17.68 -9.58 -5.11
N PRO A 137 16.62 -10.01 -4.42
CA PRO A 137 15.64 -10.94 -5.01
C PRO A 137 14.64 -10.28 -5.97
N LEU A 138 14.46 -8.95 -5.94
CA LEU A 138 13.36 -8.28 -6.62
C LEU A 138 13.76 -7.68 -7.97
N VAL A 139 14.91 -7.01 -8.06
CA VAL A 139 15.34 -6.26 -9.24
C VAL A 139 16.42 -7.04 -10.00
N LYS A 140 16.12 -7.40 -11.25
CA LYS A 140 17.07 -7.95 -12.22
C LYS A 140 17.78 -6.81 -12.92
N THR A 141 19.10 -6.90 -13.04
CA THR A 141 19.92 -5.89 -13.72
C THR A 141 20.52 -6.43 -15.01
N VAL A 142 20.44 -5.64 -16.08
CA VAL A 142 21.20 -5.84 -17.33
C VAL A 142 21.79 -4.50 -17.71
N MET A 143 22.88 -4.12 -17.03
CA MET A 143 23.42 -2.75 -17.04
C MET A 143 23.99 -2.33 -18.40
N THR A 144 24.27 -3.27 -19.31
CA THR A 144 24.60 -2.98 -20.71
C THR A 144 23.47 -2.19 -21.42
N ARG A 145 22.21 -2.37 -21.00
CA ARG A 145 21.04 -1.67 -21.55
C ARG A 145 20.83 -0.27 -20.96
N CYS A 146 21.57 0.10 -19.91
CA CYS A 146 21.40 1.37 -19.21
C CYS A 146 21.77 2.56 -20.10
N ILE A 147 20.88 3.56 -20.20
CA ILE A 147 21.10 4.82 -20.93
C ILE A 147 21.52 5.99 -20.02
N HIS A 148 21.90 5.70 -18.79
CA HIS A 148 22.41 6.66 -17.79
C HIS A 148 21.46 7.85 -17.49
N CYS A 149 20.15 7.63 -17.55
CA CYS A 149 19.14 8.65 -17.27
C CYS A 149 19.11 9.10 -15.80
N THR A 150 19.71 8.36 -14.90
CA THR A 150 19.80 8.61 -13.44
C THR A 150 18.46 8.64 -12.66
N ARG A 151 17.33 8.24 -13.26
CA ARG A 151 16.05 8.17 -12.56
C ARG A 151 16.13 7.27 -11.31
N CYS A 152 16.77 6.10 -11.42
CA CYS A 152 16.94 5.15 -10.31
C CYS A 152 17.76 5.73 -9.15
N ILE A 153 18.85 6.46 -9.43
CA ILE A 153 19.68 7.11 -8.41
C ILE A 153 18.86 8.18 -7.67
N ARG A 154 18.16 9.04 -8.41
CA ARG A 154 17.33 10.09 -7.82
C ARG A 154 16.16 9.53 -7.02
N PHE A 155 15.51 8.48 -7.51
CA PHE A 155 14.43 7.82 -6.77
C PHE A 155 14.90 7.28 -5.41
N THR A 156 16.02 6.54 -5.40
CA THR A 156 16.53 5.99 -4.13
C THR A 156 16.92 7.08 -3.15
N ALA A 157 17.45 8.21 -3.62
CA ALA A 157 17.85 9.33 -2.79
C ALA A 157 16.68 10.24 -2.37
N GLU A 158 15.77 10.56 -3.29
CA GLU A 158 14.73 11.59 -3.07
C GLU A 158 13.44 10.98 -2.50
N ILE A 159 12.92 9.92 -3.11
CA ILE A 159 11.64 9.31 -2.74
C ILE A 159 11.80 8.24 -1.67
N ALA A 160 12.61 7.21 -1.95
CA ALA A 160 12.82 6.11 -1.02
C ALA A 160 13.65 6.51 0.22
N GLY A 161 14.52 7.51 0.10
CA GLY A 161 15.39 7.97 1.18
C GLY A 161 16.48 7.00 1.59
N VAL A 162 16.82 6.07 0.69
CA VAL A 162 17.87 5.06 0.88
C VAL A 162 18.86 5.21 -0.28
N PRO A 163 19.87 6.12 -0.19
CA PRO A 163 20.75 6.47 -1.30
C PRO A 163 21.82 5.40 -1.54
N GLU A 164 21.39 4.19 -1.92
CA GLU A 164 22.29 3.05 -2.17
C GLU A 164 22.83 3.01 -3.58
N LEU A 165 22.17 3.69 -4.53
CA LEU A 165 22.58 3.76 -5.91
C LEU A 165 23.37 5.04 -6.20
N GLY A 166 24.39 4.90 -7.02
CA GLY A 166 25.22 6.00 -7.48
C GLY A 166 25.80 5.72 -8.87
N ALA A 167 26.50 6.71 -9.42
CA ALA A 167 27.26 6.56 -10.65
C ALA A 167 28.76 6.53 -10.32
N THR A 168 29.46 5.51 -10.80
CA THR A 168 30.90 5.38 -10.69
C THR A 168 31.55 5.62 -12.05
N ALA A 169 32.84 6.02 -12.07
CA ALA A 169 33.56 6.43 -13.24
C ALA A 169 32.93 7.65 -13.98
N ARG A 170 33.31 7.89 -15.23
CA ARG A 170 32.78 9.01 -16.03
C ARG A 170 32.91 8.72 -17.54
N GLY A 171 32.20 9.51 -18.32
CA GLY A 171 32.17 9.37 -19.78
C GLY A 171 31.60 8.02 -20.18
N GLU A 172 32.22 7.38 -21.17
CA GLU A 172 31.80 6.06 -21.65
C GLU A 172 31.92 4.95 -20.61
N ASN A 173 32.77 5.11 -19.61
CA ASN A 173 32.99 4.15 -18.55
C ASN A 173 32.08 4.35 -17.34
N MET A 174 31.14 5.32 -17.38
CA MET A 174 30.20 5.53 -16.29
C MET A 174 29.30 4.32 -16.11
N GLU A 175 29.14 3.88 -14.87
CA GLU A 175 28.26 2.77 -14.49
C GLU A 175 27.37 3.16 -13.33
N VAL A 176 26.10 2.77 -13.39
CA VAL A 176 25.16 2.88 -12.27
C VAL A 176 25.23 1.60 -11.44
N GLY A 177 25.29 1.77 -10.13
CA GLY A 177 25.34 0.62 -9.22
C GLY A 177 25.42 1.03 -7.76
N THR A 178 25.49 0.04 -6.89
CA THR A 178 25.83 0.20 -5.48
C THR A 178 27.35 0.31 -5.34
N TYR A 179 27.85 1.20 -4.47
CA TYR A 179 29.29 1.35 -4.26
C TYR A 179 29.93 0.05 -3.74
N VAL A 180 29.23 -0.61 -2.80
CA VAL A 180 29.56 -1.95 -2.31
C VAL A 180 28.50 -2.91 -2.83
N ARG A 181 28.89 -4.13 -3.22
CA ARG A 181 27.91 -5.16 -3.64
C ARG A 181 26.99 -5.49 -2.49
N LYS A 182 25.74 -5.06 -2.57
CA LYS A 182 24.69 -5.35 -1.61
C LYS A 182 23.31 -5.32 -2.28
N ALA A 183 22.36 -5.99 -1.67
CA ALA A 183 20.95 -5.90 -2.06
C ALA A 183 20.40 -4.50 -1.73
N LEU A 184 19.40 -4.05 -2.50
CA LEU A 184 18.65 -2.84 -2.18
C LEU A 184 17.79 -3.09 -0.95
N SER A 185 17.80 -2.15 0.00
CA SER A 185 17.14 -2.32 1.30
C SER A 185 15.83 -1.55 1.46
N SER A 186 15.41 -0.81 0.44
CA SER A 186 14.16 -0.05 0.48
C SER A 186 12.96 -0.95 0.22
N GLU A 187 11.89 -0.75 0.98
CA GLU A 187 10.57 -1.37 0.80
C GLU A 187 9.83 -0.87 -0.45
N LEU A 188 10.44 0.08 -1.18
CA LEU A 188 9.93 0.67 -2.43
C LEU A 188 10.80 0.34 -3.65
N SER A 189 11.76 -0.60 -3.52
CA SER A 189 12.77 -0.87 -4.55
C SER A 189 12.16 -1.31 -5.90
N GLY A 190 10.99 -1.92 -5.90
CA GLY A 190 10.28 -2.33 -7.11
C GLY A 190 9.88 -1.19 -8.04
N ASN A 191 9.70 0.03 -7.52
CA ASN A 191 9.38 1.21 -8.35
C ASN A 191 10.52 1.60 -9.29
N LEU A 192 11.75 1.15 -9.04
CA LEU A 192 12.88 1.33 -9.96
C LEU A 192 12.63 0.71 -11.34
N ILE A 193 11.79 -0.32 -11.39
CA ILE A 193 11.46 -1.05 -12.62
C ILE A 193 10.60 -0.17 -13.51
N ASP A 194 9.54 0.44 -12.95
CA ASP A 194 8.62 1.32 -13.68
C ASP A 194 9.31 2.62 -14.11
N LEU A 195 10.19 3.14 -13.26
CA LEU A 195 10.96 4.36 -13.55
C LEU A 195 12.04 4.17 -14.62
N CYS A 196 12.53 2.94 -14.80
CA CYS A 196 13.59 2.68 -15.76
C CYS A 196 13.03 2.67 -17.19
N PRO A 197 13.40 3.65 -18.06
CA PRO A 197 12.83 3.78 -19.40
C PRO A 197 13.29 2.69 -20.36
N VAL A 198 14.14 1.77 -19.88
CA VAL A 198 14.75 0.69 -20.69
C VAL A 198 14.84 -0.60 -19.89
N GLY A 199 15.05 -1.73 -20.52
CA GLY A 199 15.21 -3.04 -19.89
C GLY A 199 16.52 -3.25 -19.11
N ALA A 200 17.10 -2.18 -18.55
CA ALA A 200 18.25 -2.28 -17.66
C ALA A 200 17.87 -2.76 -16.27
N LEU A 201 16.68 -2.39 -15.78
CA LEU A 201 16.08 -2.82 -14.51
C LEU A 201 14.72 -3.42 -14.81
N THR A 202 14.54 -4.69 -14.46
CA THR A 202 13.29 -5.44 -14.68
C THR A 202 12.97 -6.31 -13.47
N ALA A 203 11.73 -6.83 -13.39
CA ALA A 203 11.31 -7.68 -12.31
C ALA A 203 12.01 -9.04 -12.34
N LYS A 204 12.84 -9.34 -11.32
CA LYS A 204 13.57 -10.61 -11.25
C LYS A 204 12.65 -11.83 -11.09
N PRO A 205 11.56 -11.78 -10.27
CA PRO A 205 10.63 -12.90 -10.12
C PRO A 205 9.84 -13.24 -11.38
N GLN A 206 9.59 -12.26 -12.25
CA GLN A 206 8.83 -12.44 -13.50
C GLN A 206 9.71 -12.48 -14.76
N ALA A 207 11.03 -12.61 -14.60
CA ALA A 207 11.97 -12.59 -15.75
C ALA A 207 11.59 -13.63 -16.81
N PHE A 208 11.48 -13.19 -18.07
CA PHE A 208 11.17 -14.00 -19.25
C PHE A 208 9.80 -14.72 -19.24
N SER A 209 8.84 -14.27 -18.41
CA SER A 209 7.57 -15.00 -18.25
C SER A 209 6.45 -14.52 -19.15
N TYR A 210 6.49 -13.30 -19.67
CA TYR A 210 5.39 -12.72 -20.47
C TYR A 210 5.87 -11.63 -21.44
N ARG A 211 4.97 -11.24 -22.34
CA ARG A 211 5.00 -9.99 -23.09
C ARG A 211 3.74 -9.18 -22.75
N THR A 212 3.85 -7.84 -22.81
CA THR A 212 2.76 -6.94 -22.41
C THR A 212 1.46 -7.19 -23.16
N TRP A 213 1.53 -7.44 -24.48
CA TRP A 213 0.34 -7.72 -25.30
C TRP A 213 -0.36 -9.04 -24.99
N GLU A 214 0.22 -9.90 -24.15
CA GLU A 214 -0.43 -11.15 -23.68
C GLU A 214 -1.27 -10.92 -22.41
N LEU A 215 -1.15 -9.75 -21.79
CA LEU A 215 -1.72 -9.44 -20.50
C LEU A 215 -3.06 -8.73 -20.64
N ARG A 216 -3.97 -9.06 -19.73
CA ARG A 216 -5.22 -8.32 -19.52
C ARG A 216 -5.10 -7.49 -18.25
N GLU A 217 -5.29 -6.21 -18.38
CA GLU A 217 -5.25 -5.24 -17.31
C GLU A 217 -6.60 -5.15 -16.57
N THR A 218 -6.54 -5.04 -15.26
CA THR A 218 -7.74 -4.85 -14.43
C THR A 218 -7.42 -3.87 -13.31
N ASP A 219 -8.19 -2.81 -13.20
CA ASP A 219 -8.09 -1.86 -12.11
C ASP A 219 -8.49 -2.51 -10.79
N SER A 220 -7.72 -2.23 -9.72
CA SER A 220 -8.02 -2.76 -8.39
C SER A 220 -7.43 -1.86 -7.29
N VAL A 221 -7.49 -2.34 -6.06
CA VAL A 221 -6.96 -1.68 -4.86
C VAL A 221 -6.07 -2.66 -4.12
N ASP A 222 -4.94 -2.18 -3.63
CA ASP A 222 -4.05 -2.95 -2.76
C ASP A 222 -4.70 -3.18 -1.38
N VAL A 223 -4.62 -4.42 -0.91
CA VAL A 223 -5.17 -4.84 0.38
C VAL A 223 -4.10 -5.34 1.36
N LEU A 224 -2.82 -5.29 0.98
CA LEU A 224 -1.73 -5.82 1.81
C LEU A 224 -1.24 -4.81 2.85
N ASP A 225 -1.74 -3.58 2.78
CA ASP A 225 -1.65 -2.58 3.86
C ASP A 225 -2.94 -1.74 3.91
N ALA A 226 -3.00 -0.72 4.77
CA ALA A 226 -4.19 0.10 4.95
C ALA A 226 -4.18 1.41 4.16
N VAL A 227 -3.17 1.67 3.33
CA VAL A 227 -3.10 2.88 2.49
C VAL A 227 -4.15 2.84 1.40
N GLY A 228 -4.42 1.63 0.88
CA GLY A 228 -5.35 1.43 -0.22
C GLY A 228 -4.80 1.99 -1.53
N CYS A 229 -3.53 1.69 -1.85
CA CYS A 229 -2.91 2.10 -3.10
C CYS A 229 -3.73 1.65 -4.30
N ASN A 230 -3.91 2.54 -5.26
CA ASN A 230 -4.54 2.19 -6.52
C ASN A 230 -3.58 1.33 -7.34
N ILE A 231 -4.04 0.19 -7.80
CA ILE A 231 -3.22 -0.78 -8.54
C ILE A 231 -3.88 -1.22 -9.83
N GLN A 232 -3.06 -1.68 -10.75
CA GLN A 232 -3.42 -2.44 -11.93
C GLN A 232 -2.95 -3.89 -11.72
N VAL A 233 -3.85 -4.83 -11.92
CA VAL A 233 -3.58 -6.26 -11.86
C VAL A 233 -3.53 -6.81 -13.27
N ASP A 234 -2.36 -7.27 -13.68
CA ASP A 234 -2.13 -7.84 -15.00
C ASP A 234 -2.19 -9.36 -14.96
N ALA A 235 -3.09 -9.95 -15.74
CA ALA A 235 -3.35 -11.37 -15.76
C ALA A 235 -3.21 -11.96 -17.17
N ARG A 236 -2.77 -13.23 -17.22
CA ARG A 236 -2.77 -14.05 -18.43
C ARG A 236 -3.56 -15.33 -18.17
N GLY A 237 -4.70 -15.47 -18.85
CA GLY A 237 -5.63 -16.59 -18.58
C GLY A 237 -6.19 -16.53 -17.16
N ALA A 238 -5.95 -17.57 -16.38
CA ALA A 238 -6.39 -17.68 -14.98
C ALA A 238 -5.29 -17.28 -13.96
N GLU A 239 -4.22 -16.67 -14.40
CA GLU A 239 -3.05 -16.41 -13.58
C GLU A 239 -2.75 -14.91 -13.51
N VAL A 240 -2.60 -14.37 -12.27
CA VAL A 240 -2.05 -13.02 -12.04
C VAL A 240 -0.54 -13.08 -12.29
N ILE A 241 -0.05 -12.23 -13.17
CA ILE A 241 1.35 -12.18 -13.58
C ILE A 241 2.10 -11.11 -12.82
N ARG A 242 1.54 -9.88 -12.78
CA ARG A 242 2.17 -8.75 -12.06
C ARG A 242 1.13 -7.80 -11.50
N ILE A 243 1.57 -6.96 -10.56
CA ILE A 243 0.80 -5.86 -10.02
C ILE A 243 1.64 -4.60 -10.17
N LEU A 244 1.03 -3.56 -10.75
CA LEU A 244 1.63 -2.25 -10.97
C LEU A 244 0.86 -1.17 -10.21
N PRO A 245 1.51 -0.05 -9.82
CA PRO A 245 0.78 1.09 -9.30
C PRO A 245 -0.03 1.76 -10.41
N ARG A 246 -1.18 2.30 -10.05
CA ARG A 246 -1.97 3.21 -10.86
C ARG A 246 -1.98 4.58 -10.20
N VAL A 247 -1.78 5.63 -10.99
CA VAL A 247 -1.65 7.00 -10.49
C VAL A 247 -2.88 7.44 -9.70
N ASN A 248 -2.66 7.87 -8.46
CA ASN A 248 -3.63 8.58 -7.64
C ASN A 248 -2.92 9.57 -6.71
N ASP A 249 -2.92 10.86 -7.08
CA ASP A 249 -2.21 11.92 -6.36
C ASP A 249 -2.65 12.08 -4.90
N GLU A 250 -3.89 11.72 -4.59
CA GLU A 250 -4.42 11.83 -3.23
C GLU A 250 -4.01 10.66 -2.32
N VAL A 251 -3.69 9.48 -2.88
CA VAL A 251 -3.40 8.26 -2.11
C VAL A 251 -1.94 7.85 -2.24
N ASN A 252 -1.56 7.23 -3.35
CA ASN A 252 -0.25 6.61 -3.53
C ASN A 252 0.66 7.33 -4.53
N GLU A 253 0.22 8.47 -5.09
CA GLU A 253 0.87 9.08 -6.24
C GLU A 253 1.02 8.04 -7.38
N GLU A 254 2.24 7.56 -7.65
CA GLU A 254 2.54 6.50 -8.61
C GLU A 254 3.42 5.40 -7.99
N TRP A 255 3.44 5.32 -6.65
CA TRP A 255 4.30 4.40 -5.94
C TRP A 255 3.53 3.20 -5.39
N LEU A 256 4.22 2.06 -5.27
CA LEU A 256 3.70 0.84 -4.68
C LEU A 256 4.77 0.15 -3.82
N GLY A 257 4.37 -0.39 -2.69
CA GLY A 257 5.24 -1.17 -1.82
C GLY A 257 5.68 -2.50 -2.47
N ASP A 258 6.90 -2.93 -2.18
CA ASP A 258 7.47 -4.16 -2.75
C ASP A 258 6.66 -5.41 -2.39
N LYS A 259 6.09 -5.48 -1.19
CA LYS A 259 5.21 -6.56 -0.76
C LYS A 259 3.98 -6.65 -1.67
N SER A 260 3.28 -5.55 -1.88
CA SER A 260 2.08 -5.48 -2.73
C SER A 260 2.39 -5.85 -4.18
N ARG A 261 3.54 -5.40 -4.69
CA ARG A 261 3.99 -5.67 -6.05
C ARG A 261 4.38 -7.13 -6.29
N PHE A 262 5.08 -7.77 -5.36
CA PHE A 262 5.77 -9.04 -5.61
C PHE A 262 5.19 -10.24 -4.88
N SER A 263 4.15 -10.07 -4.06
CA SER A 263 3.47 -11.21 -3.41
C SER A 263 2.60 -12.04 -4.38
N VAL A 264 2.60 -11.72 -5.66
CA VAL A 264 1.76 -12.39 -6.70
C VAL A 264 2.00 -13.90 -6.80
N ASP A 265 3.21 -14.37 -6.53
CA ASP A 265 3.54 -15.79 -6.52
C ASP A 265 2.92 -16.52 -5.31
N GLY A 266 2.56 -15.79 -4.25
CA GLY A 266 1.76 -16.29 -3.13
C GLY A 266 0.32 -16.60 -3.52
N LEU A 267 -0.26 -15.85 -4.47
CA LEU A 267 -1.62 -16.09 -4.98
C LEU A 267 -1.79 -17.46 -5.65
N LYS A 268 -0.70 -18.14 -6.00
CA LYS A 268 -0.70 -19.48 -6.64
C LYS A 268 -0.43 -20.61 -5.65
N ARG A 269 -0.13 -20.32 -4.41
CA ARG A 269 0.37 -21.28 -3.42
C ARG A 269 -0.56 -21.39 -2.23
N ARG A 270 -0.62 -22.57 -1.62
CA ARG A 270 -1.46 -22.85 -0.44
C ARG A 270 -2.92 -22.44 -0.62
N ARG A 271 -3.43 -22.48 -1.85
CA ARG A 271 -4.80 -22.09 -2.15
C ARG A 271 -5.80 -23.13 -1.66
N LEU A 272 -6.87 -22.64 -1.08
CA LEU A 272 -8.03 -23.46 -0.75
C LEU A 272 -8.97 -23.46 -1.97
N ASP A 273 -9.17 -24.62 -2.57
CA ASP A 273 -9.91 -24.79 -3.82
C ASP A 273 -11.23 -25.55 -3.69
N ARG A 274 -11.49 -26.15 -2.52
CA ARG A 274 -12.70 -26.91 -2.18
C ARG A 274 -12.96 -26.90 -0.69
N PRO A 275 -14.18 -27.26 -0.22
CA PRO A 275 -14.43 -27.43 1.20
C PRO A 275 -13.66 -28.62 1.80
N TRP A 276 -13.36 -28.52 3.10
CA TRP A 276 -12.72 -29.59 3.87
C TRP A 276 -13.42 -29.77 5.20
N LEU A 277 -13.49 -31.01 5.68
CA LEU A 277 -14.00 -31.39 7.00
C LEU A 277 -12.93 -32.12 7.81
N ARG A 278 -12.92 -31.87 9.11
CA ARG A 278 -12.05 -32.61 10.04
C ARG A 278 -12.82 -33.83 10.58
N GLU A 279 -12.31 -35.02 10.24
CA GLU A 279 -12.79 -36.29 10.78
C GLU A 279 -11.64 -37.06 11.43
N ASN A 280 -11.84 -37.53 12.64
CA ASN A 280 -10.81 -38.26 13.40
C ASN A 280 -9.46 -37.51 13.47
N GLY A 281 -9.49 -36.18 13.63
CA GLY A 281 -8.33 -35.30 13.72
C GLY A 281 -7.65 -34.98 12.38
N LYS A 282 -8.12 -35.50 11.23
CA LYS A 282 -7.55 -35.28 9.91
C LYS A 282 -8.54 -34.52 9.02
N LEU A 283 -8.04 -33.60 8.22
CA LEU A 283 -8.82 -32.92 7.19
C LEU A 283 -9.00 -33.83 5.97
N ARG A 284 -10.24 -33.93 5.48
CA ARG A 284 -10.58 -34.56 4.20
C ARG A 284 -11.31 -33.59 3.28
N PRO A 285 -11.20 -33.73 1.95
CA PRO A 285 -12.06 -33.03 1.01
C PRO A 285 -13.54 -33.35 1.29
N ALA A 286 -14.39 -32.34 1.10
CA ALA A 286 -15.83 -32.45 1.26
C ALA A 286 -16.56 -31.68 0.15
N SER A 287 -17.85 -31.97 -0.02
CA SER A 287 -18.71 -31.15 -0.85
C SER A 287 -19.21 -29.91 -0.04
N TRP A 288 -19.73 -28.92 -0.75
CA TRP A 288 -20.40 -27.78 -0.12
C TRP A 288 -21.58 -28.20 0.77
N GLU A 289 -22.34 -29.20 0.31
CA GLU A 289 -23.48 -29.74 1.05
C GLU A 289 -23.05 -30.40 2.36
N GLU A 290 -22.01 -31.24 2.34
CA GLU A 290 -21.43 -31.86 3.55
C GLU A 290 -20.91 -30.79 4.52
N ALA A 291 -20.21 -29.77 4.02
CA ALA A 291 -19.69 -28.69 4.85
C ALA A 291 -20.81 -27.90 5.55
N PHE A 292 -21.84 -27.48 4.80
CA PHE A 292 -22.98 -26.76 5.38
C PHE A 292 -23.80 -27.62 6.31
N ALA A 293 -23.98 -28.92 6.02
CA ALA A 293 -24.65 -29.83 6.93
C ALA A 293 -23.90 -30.00 8.26
N ALA A 294 -22.57 -30.10 8.22
CA ALA A 294 -21.74 -30.18 9.42
C ALA A 294 -21.85 -28.90 10.27
N ILE A 295 -21.82 -27.74 9.64
CA ILE A 295 -22.00 -26.44 10.31
C ILE A 295 -23.40 -26.37 10.93
N SER A 296 -24.46 -26.69 10.18
CA SER A 296 -25.83 -26.66 10.66
C SER A 296 -26.06 -27.61 11.84
N HIS A 297 -25.54 -28.81 11.75
CA HIS A 297 -25.61 -29.80 12.82
C HIS A 297 -24.91 -29.29 14.10
N ARG A 298 -23.73 -28.67 13.97
CA ARG A 298 -22.96 -28.18 15.12
C ARG A 298 -23.58 -26.94 15.78
N LEU A 299 -24.19 -26.05 15.00
CA LEU A 299 -24.86 -24.86 15.52
C LEU A 299 -26.26 -25.15 16.10
N ALA A 300 -26.85 -26.32 15.79
CA ALA A 300 -28.17 -26.66 16.28
C ALA A 300 -28.21 -26.63 17.82
N GLY A 301 -29.04 -25.73 18.38
CA GLY A 301 -29.20 -25.57 19.82
C GLY A 301 -28.10 -24.83 20.56
N VAL A 302 -27.06 -24.36 19.86
CA VAL A 302 -26.00 -23.50 20.46
C VAL A 302 -26.59 -22.10 20.66
N PRO A 303 -26.58 -21.53 21.88
CA PRO A 303 -27.05 -20.17 22.09
C PRO A 303 -26.10 -19.14 21.42
N GLY A 304 -26.65 -18.03 20.94
CA GLY A 304 -25.85 -16.98 20.24
C GLY A 304 -24.67 -16.45 21.08
N SER A 305 -24.79 -16.43 22.41
CA SER A 305 -23.71 -16.05 23.32
C SER A 305 -22.49 -16.99 23.29
N GLN A 306 -22.64 -18.18 22.71
CA GLN A 306 -21.57 -19.17 22.53
C GLN A 306 -21.12 -19.28 21.06
N ILE A 307 -21.58 -18.41 20.20
CA ILE A 307 -21.14 -18.29 18.81
C ILE A 307 -20.34 -16.99 18.68
N GLY A 308 -19.19 -17.02 18.03
CA GLY A 308 -18.37 -15.84 17.77
C GLY A 308 -17.88 -15.80 16.33
N ALA A 309 -17.55 -14.60 15.85
CA ALA A 309 -16.94 -14.40 14.53
C ALA A 309 -15.83 -13.36 14.56
N VAL A 310 -14.75 -13.65 13.83
CA VAL A 310 -13.60 -12.76 13.70
C VAL A 310 -13.32 -12.49 12.22
N ALA A 311 -13.24 -11.20 11.84
CA ALA A 311 -12.84 -10.79 10.51
C ALA A 311 -11.33 -10.53 10.44
N GLY A 312 -10.68 -11.07 9.40
CA GLY A 312 -9.26 -10.91 9.14
C GLY A 312 -8.92 -9.63 8.36
N ASP A 313 -7.63 -9.38 8.18
CA ASP A 313 -7.09 -8.11 7.69
C ASP A 313 -7.36 -7.83 6.20
N LEU A 314 -7.67 -8.87 5.39
CA LEU A 314 -7.88 -8.75 3.94
C LEU A 314 -9.37 -8.85 3.52
N CYS A 315 -10.30 -8.81 4.48
CA CYS A 315 -11.73 -8.95 4.21
C CYS A 315 -12.31 -7.70 3.52
N ASP A 316 -13.19 -7.92 2.56
CA ASP A 316 -14.02 -6.87 1.97
C ASP A 316 -15.25 -6.55 2.83
N ALA A 317 -15.82 -5.37 2.63
CA ALA A 317 -16.98 -4.90 3.38
C ALA A 317 -18.23 -5.76 3.15
N GLU A 318 -18.42 -6.26 1.93
CA GLU A 318 -19.56 -7.11 1.57
C GLU A 318 -19.58 -8.40 2.39
N SER A 319 -18.42 -9.04 2.49
CA SER A 319 -18.27 -10.31 3.24
C SER A 319 -18.43 -10.10 4.75
N MET A 320 -17.83 -9.03 5.28
CA MET A 320 -17.97 -8.67 6.70
C MET A 320 -19.42 -8.30 7.03
N PHE A 321 -20.09 -7.56 6.17
CA PHE A 321 -21.51 -7.20 6.35
C PHE A 321 -22.41 -8.43 6.33
N ALA A 322 -22.19 -9.36 5.38
CA ALA A 322 -22.96 -10.60 5.32
C ALA A 322 -22.79 -11.45 6.58
N LEU A 323 -21.53 -11.55 7.09
CA LEU A 323 -21.28 -12.30 8.32
C LEU A 323 -21.88 -11.61 9.55
N HIS A 324 -21.81 -10.29 9.62
CA HIS A 324 -22.43 -9.50 10.68
C HIS A 324 -23.96 -9.73 10.73
N GLU A 325 -24.65 -9.69 9.58
CA GLU A 325 -26.07 -9.95 9.50
C GLU A 325 -26.41 -11.40 9.91
N LEU A 326 -25.60 -12.39 9.48
CA LEU A 326 -25.80 -13.79 9.89
C LEU A 326 -25.62 -13.95 11.40
N MET A 327 -24.55 -13.40 11.99
CA MET A 327 -24.31 -13.47 13.43
C MET A 327 -25.44 -12.80 14.24
N THR A 328 -25.92 -11.67 13.76
CA THR A 328 -27.09 -10.98 14.34
C THR A 328 -28.33 -11.87 14.30
N ALA A 329 -28.60 -12.56 13.19
CA ALA A 329 -29.72 -13.48 13.05
C ALA A 329 -29.62 -14.72 13.97
N LEU A 330 -28.37 -15.19 14.21
CA LEU A 330 -28.07 -16.25 15.18
C LEU A 330 -28.09 -15.78 16.64
N GLY A 331 -28.33 -14.50 16.89
CA GLY A 331 -28.38 -13.90 18.24
C GLY A 331 -26.98 -13.75 18.88
N SER A 332 -25.90 -13.75 18.08
CA SER A 332 -24.56 -13.52 18.57
C SER A 332 -24.23 -12.03 18.60
N ALA A 333 -23.63 -11.59 19.71
CA ALA A 333 -23.02 -10.27 19.87
C ALA A 333 -21.48 -10.35 19.90
N ASN A 334 -20.88 -11.54 19.70
CA ASN A 334 -19.45 -11.79 19.79
C ASN A 334 -18.81 -11.62 18.41
N LEU A 335 -18.46 -10.40 18.07
CA LEU A 335 -17.84 -10.01 16.79
C LEU A 335 -16.56 -9.25 17.08
N ASP A 336 -15.49 -9.49 16.32
CA ASP A 336 -14.31 -8.63 16.38
C ASP A 336 -13.56 -8.61 15.04
N CYS A 337 -13.03 -7.43 14.68
CA CYS A 337 -12.13 -7.23 13.54
C CYS A 337 -10.68 -6.94 13.98
N ARG A 338 -10.43 -6.90 15.29
CA ARG A 338 -9.14 -6.52 15.87
C ARG A 338 -8.38 -7.78 16.27
N GLN A 339 -8.00 -8.61 15.28
CA GLN A 339 -7.24 -9.83 15.55
C GLN A 339 -5.86 -9.58 16.19
N ASP A 340 -5.40 -8.35 16.19
CA ASP A 340 -4.18 -7.86 16.82
C ASP A 340 -4.40 -7.31 18.25
N GLY A 341 -5.65 -7.27 18.73
CA GLY A 341 -6.01 -6.79 20.05
C GLY A 341 -5.95 -5.26 20.23
N ALA A 342 -5.82 -4.48 19.14
CA ALA A 342 -5.74 -3.02 19.23
C ALA A 342 -6.99 -2.39 19.88
N ALA A 343 -6.81 -1.58 20.90
CA ALA A 343 -7.87 -0.87 21.60
C ALA A 343 -8.34 0.36 20.82
N LEU A 344 -9.24 0.14 19.87
CA LEU A 344 -9.83 1.18 19.03
C LEU A 344 -11.21 1.57 19.56
N ASP A 345 -11.51 2.88 19.56
CA ASP A 345 -12.84 3.41 19.87
C ASP A 345 -13.57 3.73 18.56
N ALA A 346 -14.69 3.03 18.31
CA ALA A 346 -15.52 3.21 17.12
C ALA A 346 -16.76 4.08 17.35
N THR A 347 -16.86 4.76 18.49
CA THR A 347 -18.01 5.64 18.79
C THR A 347 -18.08 6.85 17.87
N ARG A 348 -16.92 7.30 17.37
CA ARG A 348 -16.79 8.38 16.38
C ARG A 348 -15.70 8.04 15.38
N ARG A 349 -15.94 8.36 14.09
CA ARG A 349 -14.97 8.08 13.02
C ARG A 349 -13.64 8.82 13.21
N GLU A 350 -13.64 10.01 13.81
CA GLU A 350 -12.44 10.79 14.09
C GLU A 350 -11.42 10.05 14.94
N PHE A 351 -11.85 9.10 15.77
CA PHE A 351 -10.95 8.37 16.65
C PHE A 351 -10.14 7.27 15.95
N TYR A 352 -10.56 6.86 14.73
CA TYR A 352 -9.90 5.78 14.01
C TYR A 352 -9.53 6.11 12.55
N LEU A 353 -9.72 7.33 12.08
CA LEU A 353 -9.33 7.72 10.73
C LEU A 353 -7.99 8.48 10.68
N PHE A 354 -7.39 8.50 9.51
CA PHE A 354 -6.33 9.43 9.13
C PHE A 354 -7.01 10.74 8.68
N ASN A 355 -7.38 11.59 9.64
CA ASN A 355 -8.32 12.68 9.43
C ASN A 355 -7.81 13.83 8.58
N SER A 356 -6.49 14.09 8.58
CA SER A 356 -5.91 15.13 7.73
C SER A 356 -5.97 14.81 6.24
N ALA A 357 -6.37 13.62 5.86
CA ALA A 357 -6.15 12.94 4.58
C ALA A 357 -4.65 12.60 4.34
N ILE A 358 -4.40 11.59 3.50
CA ILE A 358 -3.02 11.19 3.15
C ILE A 358 -2.31 12.34 2.44
N ALA A 359 -2.97 13.02 1.50
CA ALA A 359 -2.43 14.19 0.82
C ALA A 359 -2.21 15.38 1.77
N GLY A 360 -2.96 15.48 2.86
CA GLY A 360 -2.83 16.53 3.88
C GLY A 360 -1.50 16.50 4.63
N ILE A 361 -0.74 15.41 4.58
CA ILE A 361 0.64 15.35 5.09
C ILE A 361 1.50 16.48 4.48
N GLU A 362 1.26 16.83 3.23
CA GLU A 362 2.02 17.85 2.52
C GLU A 362 1.71 19.28 3.01
N GLU A 363 0.59 19.47 3.70
CA GLU A 363 0.17 20.74 4.28
C GLU A 363 0.65 20.92 5.74
N ALA A 364 1.01 19.82 6.42
CA ALA A 364 1.42 19.84 7.82
C ALA A 364 2.76 20.55 8.01
N ASP A 365 2.95 21.18 9.18
CA ASP A 365 4.16 21.91 9.53
C ASP A 365 4.87 21.38 10.78
N ALA A 366 4.31 20.38 11.45
CA ALA A 366 4.98 19.55 12.46
C ALA A 366 4.32 18.17 12.55
N LEU A 367 5.10 17.12 12.86
CA LEU A 367 4.61 15.75 12.99
C LEU A 367 5.11 15.10 14.28
N LEU A 368 4.20 14.54 15.08
CA LEU A 368 4.50 13.65 16.20
C LEU A 368 4.05 12.22 15.86
N ILE A 369 4.98 11.28 15.79
CA ILE A 369 4.71 9.86 15.57
C ILE A 369 4.69 9.14 16.91
N VAL A 370 3.65 8.33 17.18
CA VAL A 370 3.47 7.58 18.43
C VAL A 370 3.25 6.11 18.13
N GLY A 371 4.17 5.26 18.58
CA GLY A 371 4.07 3.79 18.50
C GLY A 371 3.90 3.25 17.08
N SER A 372 4.56 3.87 16.10
CA SER A 372 4.52 3.47 14.69
C SER A 372 5.90 3.48 14.05
N ASN A 373 6.11 2.59 13.12
CA ASN A 373 7.16 2.64 12.12
C ASN A 373 6.53 2.74 10.73
N PRO A 374 6.19 3.95 10.26
CA PRO A 374 5.49 4.13 8.99
C PRO A 374 6.27 3.59 7.78
N ARG A 375 7.61 3.47 7.84
CA ARG A 375 8.41 2.85 6.80
C ARG A 375 8.03 1.37 6.57
N ARG A 376 7.69 0.63 7.66
CA ARG A 376 7.30 -0.79 7.58
C ARG A 376 5.79 -1.00 7.54
N GLU A 377 5.04 -0.10 8.16
CA GLU A 377 3.58 -0.21 8.24
C GLU A 377 2.89 0.27 6.97
N ALA A 378 3.43 1.33 6.33
CA ALA A 378 2.88 1.99 5.16
C ALA A 378 3.98 2.71 4.36
N PRO A 379 4.85 2.00 3.62
CA PRO A 379 6.04 2.60 2.99
C PRO A 379 5.72 3.73 2.00
N VAL A 380 4.60 3.67 1.31
CA VAL A 380 4.15 4.73 0.39
C VAL A 380 3.77 6.00 1.16
N LEU A 381 3.07 5.86 2.29
CA LEU A 381 2.76 6.99 3.19
C LEU A 381 4.05 7.57 3.79
N ASN A 382 5.00 6.73 4.18
CA ASN A 382 6.31 7.16 4.68
C ASN A 382 7.09 7.97 3.64
N ALA A 383 7.04 7.58 2.35
CA ALA A 383 7.63 8.36 1.26
C ALA A 383 6.98 9.75 1.14
N ARG A 384 5.67 9.88 1.39
CA ARG A 384 4.96 11.16 1.40
C ARG A 384 5.37 12.04 2.60
N ILE A 385 5.57 11.46 3.78
CA ILE A 385 6.14 12.17 4.95
C ILE A 385 7.54 12.68 4.59
N ARG A 386 8.38 11.82 3.99
CA ARG A 386 9.70 12.21 3.52
C ARG A 386 9.66 13.34 2.49
N LYS A 387 8.75 13.29 1.51
CA LYS A 387 8.54 14.35 0.54
C LYS A 387 8.27 15.69 1.23
N ARG A 388 7.37 15.71 2.22
CA ARG A 388 7.10 16.92 3.01
C ARG A 388 8.33 17.38 3.80
N TRP A 389 9.09 16.45 4.40
CA TRP A 389 10.30 16.76 5.16
C TRP A 389 11.38 17.40 4.29
N LEU A 390 11.58 16.94 3.04
CA LEU A 390 12.55 17.50 2.09
C LEU A 390 12.28 18.97 1.74
N HIS A 391 11.04 19.45 1.85
CA HIS A 391 10.72 20.88 1.65
C HIS A 391 11.17 21.77 2.82
N GLY A 392 11.66 21.20 3.90
CA GLY A 392 12.10 21.92 5.09
C GLY A 392 10.96 22.46 5.97
N GLY A 393 11.32 22.97 7.14
CA GLY A 393 10.35 23.55 8.08
C GLY A 393 9.31 22.55 8.58
N PHE A 394 9.68 21.27 8.72
CA PHE A 394 8.80 20.19 9.15
C PHE A 394 9.50 19.33 10.20
N PRO A 395 9.53 19.77 11.47
CA PRO A 395 10.07 18.99 12.57
C PRO A 395 9.24 17.71 12.78
N VAL A 396 9.94 16.58 12.92
CA VAL A 396 9.34 15.27 13.18
C VAL A 396 9.85 14.77 14.52
N GLY A 397 8.94 14.36 15.41
CA GLY A 397 9.24 13.71 16.69
C GLY A 397 8.71 12.28 16.70
N LEU A 398 9.45 11.36 17.35
CA LEU A 398 9.05 9.97 17.51
C LEU A 398 9.03 9.59 18.99
N ILE A 399 7.87 9.10 19.45
CA ILE A 399 7.71 8.39 20.71
C ILE A 399 7.47 6.91 20.39
N GLY A 400 8.44 6.07 20.72
CA GLY A 400 8.43 4.63 20.40
C GLY A 400 9.83 4.10 20.20
N GLU A 401 9.95 2.90 19.65
CA GLU A 401 11.23 2.32 19.31
C GLU A 401 11.92 3.14 18.21
N ALA A 402 13.22 3.44 18.40
CA ALA A 402 14.00 4.17 17.41
C ALA A 402 14.14 3.32 16.12
N ALA A 403 13.87 3.94 14.98
CA ALA A 403 13.86 3.27 13.68
C ALA A 403 14.48 4.16 12.59
N ASP A 404 15.00 3.55 11.53
CA ASP A 404 15.36 4.27 10.31
C ASP A 404 14.08 4.58 9.52
N LEU A 405 13.61 5.84 9.61
CA LEU A 405 12.44 6.34 8.90
C LEU A 405 12.78 6.95 7.53
N THR A 406 14.05 6.95 7.13
CA THR A 406 14.56 7.54 5.89
C THR A 406 14.59 9.07 5.84
N TYR A 407 14.27 9.75 6.96
CA TYR A 407 14.39 11.18 7.18
C TYR A 407 14.80 11.44 8.63
N GLU A 408 15.34 12.64 8.89
CA GLU A 408 15.72 13.02 10.24
C GLU A 408 14.51 13.31 11.12
N TYR A 409 14.56 12.85 12.34
CA TYR A 409 13.56 13.08 13.37
C TYR A 409 14.22 13.18 14.74
N GLN A 410 13.52 13.76 15.70
CA GLN A 410 13.92 13.79 17.10
C GLN A 410 13.31 12.57 17.81
N HIS A 411 14.16 11.66 18.30
CA HIS A 411 13.70 10.56 19.16
C HIS A 411 13.42 11.10 20.56
N LEU A 412 12.14 11.16 20.94
CA LEU A 412 11.72 11.79 22.20
C LEU A 412 11.83 10.84 23.39
N GLY A 413 11.69 9.52 23.14
CA GLY A 413 11.69 8.46 24.13
C GLY A 413 10.87 7.26 23.66
N ALA A 414 10.92 6.17 24.41
CA ALA A 414 10.27 4.93 23.99
C ALA A 414 8.84 4.76 24.55
N GLY A 415 8.47 5.50 25.59
CA GLY A 415 7.26 5.26 26.36
C GLY A 415 6.37 6.49 26.57
N PRO A 416 5.24 6.30 27.22
CA PRO A 416 4.18 7.30 27.40
C PRO A 416 4.54 8.39 28.41
N GLU A 417 5.62 8.27 29.18
CA GLU A 417 6.15 9.33 30.06
C GLU A 417 6.39 10.63 29.28
N MET A 418 6.66 10.52 27.97
CA MET A 418 6.88 11.65 27.08
C MET A 418 5.62 12.47 26.84
N PHE A 419 4.43 11.91 26.97
CA PHE A 419 3.17 12.66 26.85
C PHE A 419 3.11 13.79 27.90
N ARG A 420 3.41 13.46 29.14
CA ARG A 420 3.47 14.45 30.23
C ARG A 420 4.62 15.43 30.07
N ALA A 421 5.78 14.94 29.63
CA ALA A 421 6.94 15.81 29.40
C ALA A 421 6.65 16.87 28.32
N LEU A 422 5.98 16.50 27.23
CA LEU A 422 5.57 17.44 26.18
C LEU A 422 4.54 18.47 26.71
N MET A 423 3.48 18.03 27.38
CA MET A 423 2.44 18.93 27.90
C MET A 423 2.97 19.92 28.96
N ASN A 424 3.91 19.49 29.80
CA ASN A 424 4.49 20.31 30.83
C ASN A 424 5.65 21.19 30.33
N GLY A 425 5.97 21.18 29.05
CA GLY A 425 7.11 21.93 28.47
C GLY A 425 8.47 21.37 28.87
N GLY A 426 8.54 20.14 29.38
CA GLY A 426 9.79 19.48 29.78
C GLY A 426 10.64 18.96 28.62
N HIS A 427 10.21 19.16 27.37
CA HIS A 427 10.93 18.74 26.18
C HIS A 427 10.86 19.83 25.09
N GLU A 428 12.00 20.12 24.44
CA GLU A 428 12.10 21.20 23.43
C GLU A 428 11.18 21.03 22.23
N PHE A 429 10.82 19.78 21.85
CA PHE A 429 9.90 19.50 20.77
C PHE A 429 8.48 20.07 21.02
N ALA A 430 8.11 20.30 22.26
CA ALA A 430 6.84 20.95 22.62
C ALA A 430 6.73 22.36 22.02
N GLU A 431 7.83 23.09 21.92
CA GLU A 431 7.84 24.43 21.34
C GLU A 431 7.62 24.38 19.81
N ALA A 432 8.15 23.34 19.13
CA ALA A 432 7.88 23.13 17.72
C ALA A 432 6.39 22.85 17.46
N LEU A 433 5.76 22.00 18.30
CA LEU A 433 4.32 21.71 18.20
C LEU A 433 3.45 22.95 18.48
N LYS A 434 3.82 23.79 19.47
CA LYS A 434 3.09 25.02 19.78
C LYS A 434 3.22 26.10 18.71
N ALA A 435 4.35 26.16 18.02
CA ALA A 435 4.62 27.13 16.97
C ALA A 435 3.95 26.73 15.62
N ALA A 436 3.61 25.47 15.45
CA ALA A 436 3.02 24.94 14.25
C ALA A 436 1.58 25.45 14.06
N LYS A 437 1.20 25.74 12.82
CA LYS A 437 -0.16 26.14 12.43
C LYS A 437 -1.03 24.92 12.07
N LYS A 438 -0.39 23.90 11.50
CA LYS A 438 -1.01 22.62 11.10
C LYS A 438 -0.23 21.43 11.70
N PRO A 439 -0.10 21.37 13.05
CA PRO A 439 0.57 20.25 13.67
C PRO A 439 -0.27 18.98 13.52
N MET A 440 0.39 17.82 13.39
CA MET A 440 -0.27 16.53 13.32
C MET A 440 0.35 15.50 14.25
N ILE A 441 -0.47 14.58 14.73
CA ILE A 441 -0.06 13.35 15.40
C ILE A 441 -0.42 12.15 14.54
N LEU A 442 0.49 11.18 14.44
CA LEU A 442 0.31 9.90 13.79
C LEU A 442 0.38 8.81 14.85
N VAL A 443 -0.76 8.18 15.15
CA VAL A 443 -0.84 7.09 16.13
C VAL A 443 -0.86 5.75 15.39
N GLY A 444 0.15 4.91 15.64
CA GLY A 444 0.23 3.56 15.08
C GLY A 444 -0.44 2.50 15.94
N GLN A 445 -0.71 1.35 15.32
CA GLN A 445 -1.33 0.22 16.04
C GLN A 445 -0.44 -0.31 17.18
N GLY A 446 0.88 -0.14 17.09
CA GLY A 446 1.82 -0.51 18.15
C GLY A 446 1.60 0.22 19.49
N ALA A 447 1.01 1.42 19.44
CA ALA A 447 0.60 2.14 20.65
C ALA A 447 -0.68 1.55 21.30
N LEU A 448 -1.54 0.89 20.53
CA LEU A 448 -2.88 0.46 20.92
C LEU A 448 -2.99 -1.05 21.22
N ARG A 449 -2.01 -1.85 20.81
CA ARG A 449 -1.94 -3.31 21.07
C ARG A 449 -1.45 -3.63 22.50
N ARG A 450 -1.94 -2.90 23.46
CA ARG A 450 -1.53 -2.97 24.87
C ARG A 450 -2.78 -3.13 25.73
N PRO A 451 -2.68 -3.75 26.92
CA PRO A 451 -3.81 -3.80 27.84
C PRO A 451 -4.40 -2.42 28.20
N ASP A 452 -3.56 -1.39 28.23
CA ASP A 452 -3.91 0.02 28.47
C ASP A 452 -4.12 0.84 27.17
N GLY A 453 -4.23 0.20 26.00
CA GLY A 453 -4.34 0.88 24.71
C GLY A 453 -5.44 1.92 24.61
N GLY A 454 -6.59 1.71 25.29
CA GLY A 454 -7.67 2.70 25.38
C GLY A 454 -7.25 3.96 26.13
N ALA A 455 -6.45 3.82 27.20
CA ALA A 455 -5.89 4.96 27.92
C ALA A 455 -4.85 5.70 27.07
N VAL A 456 -4.05 4.96 26.29
CA VAL A 456 -3.08 5.55 25.35
C VAL A 456 -3.80 6.35 24.25
N LEU A 457 -4.89 5.82 23.69
CA LEU A 457 -5.70 6.53 22.70
C LEU A 457 -6.26 7.83 23.25
N ALA A 458 -6.81 7.81 24.49
CA ALA A 458 -7.28 9.00 25.18
C ALA A 458 -6.15 10.01 25.41
N ALA A 459 -4.96 9.58 25.83
CA ALA A 459 -3.82 10.43 26.05
C ALA A 459 -3.30 11.07 24.74
N CYS A 460 -3.28 10.33 23.64
CA CYS A 460 -2.94 10.87 22.31
C CYS A 460 -3.97 11.93 21.85
N TRP A 461 -5.23 11.72 22.15
CA TRP A 461 -6.27 12.71 21.86
C TRP A 461 -6.11 13.97 22.72
N GLU A 462 -5.84 13.83 24.01
CA GLU A 462 -5.53 14.97 24.90
C GLU A 462 -4.32 15.78 24.39
N LEU A 463 -3.26 15.10 23.90
CA LEU A 463 -2.13 15.76 23.25
C LEU A 463 -2.57 16.56 22.02
N ALA A 464 -3.40 15.97 21.17
CA ALA A 464 -3.89 16.64 19.97
C ALA A 464 -4.72 17.89 20.30
N VAL A 465 -5.55 17.83 21.33
CA VAL A 465 -6.30 19.01 21.84
C VAL A 465 -5.35 20.04 22.43
N PHE A 466 -4.40 19.63 23.28
CA PHE A 466 -3.46 20.53 23.96
C PHE A 466 -2.58 21.32 22.98
N PHE A 467 -2.11 20.69 21.91
CA PHE A 467 -1.29 21.32 20.87
C PHE A 467 -2.10 21.92 19.71
N ASN A 468 -3.42 22.11 19.87
CA ASN A 468 -4.30 22.69 18.86
C ASN A 468 -4.24 21.98 17.49
N MET A 469 -4.04 20.65 17.50
CA MET A 469 -4.06 19.84 16.29
C MET A 469 -5.48 19.66 15.73
N LEU A 470 -6.50 20.00 16.53
CA LEU A 470 -7.92 19.97 16.19
C LEU A 470 -8.44 21.41 16.20
N ASN A 471 -8.69 21.97 15.03
CA ASN A 471 -9.25 23.31 14.88
C ASN A 471 -10.18 23.40 13.66
N ALA A 472 -10.83 24.55 13.43
CA ALA A 472 -11.84 24.71 12.39
C ALA A 472 -11.36 24.37 10.97
N ASP A 473 -10.08 24.60 10.71
CA ASP A 473 -9.47 24.46 9.38
C ASP A 473 -8.55 23.24 9.25
N TRP A 474 -8.28 22.55 10.38
CA TRP A 474 -7.31 21.46 10.42
C TRP A 474 -7.69 20.37 11.42
N HIS A 475 -7.61 19.12 10.97
CA HIS A 475 -7.80 17.94 11.82
C HIS A 475 -6.53 17.10 11.78
N GLY A 476 -5.59 17.36 12.68
CA GLY A 476 -4.26 16.74 12.71
C GLY A 476 -4.16 15.45 13.53
N PHE A 477 -5.27 14.89 14.05
CA PHE A 477 -5.25 13.57 14.68
C PHE A 477 -5.39 12.48 13.62
N ASN A 478 -4.40 11.59 13.51
CA ASN A 478 -4.32 10.59 12.46
C ASN A 478 -4.02 9.21 13.02
N MET A 479 -4.83 8.23 12.64
CA MET A 479 -4.63 6.83 12.94
C MET A 479 -4.02 6.13 11.73
N LEU A 480 -2.91 5.42 11.92
CA LEU A 480 -2.35 4.54 10.89
C LEU A 480 -2.74 3.10 11.18
N HIS A 481 -3.56 2.53 10.31
CA HIS A 481 -3.90 1.12 10.34
C HIS A 481 -2.89 0.29 9.55
N SER A 482 -2.79 -1.00 9.86
CA SER A 482 -1.98 -1.99 9.14
C SER A 482 -2.79 -2.95 8.28
N ALA A 483 -4.14 -2.97 8.47
CA ALA A 483 -5.05 -3.91 7.83
C ALA A 483 -6.06 -3.18 6.95
N ALA A 484 -6.19 -3.60 5.68
CA ALA A 484 -7.12 -3.00 4.72
C ALA A 484 -8.61 -3.14 5.12
N ALA A 485 -8.96 -4.22 5.81
CA ALA A 485 -10.31 -4.46 6.30
C ALA A 485 -10.72 -3.55 7.47
N ARG A 486 -9.76 -3.00 8.23
CA ARG A 486 -9.99 -2.44 9.56
C ARG A 486 -11.00 -1.30 9.58
N VAL A 487 -10.79 -0.28 8.77
CA VAL A 487 -11.69 0.90 8.77
C VAL A 487 -13.10 0.51 8.31
N GLY A 488 -13.20 -0.31 7.25
CA GLY A 488 -14.49 -0.83 6.79
C GLY A 488 -15.23 -1.66 7.84
N ALA A 489 -14.51 -2.47 8.60
CA ALA A 489 -15.10 -3.25 9.69
C ALA A 489 -15.59 -2.37 10.84
N LEU A 490 -14.84 -1.31 11.20
CA LEU A 490 -15.26 -0.34 12.21
C LEU A 490 -16.50 0.44 11.75
N ASP A 491 -16.54 0.85 10.48
CA ASP A 491 -17.71 1.51 9.88
C ASP A 491 -18.95 0.61 9.85
N LEU A 492 -18.77 -0.71 9.74
CA LEU A 492 -19.84 -1.71 9.83
C LEU A 492 -20.28 -2.02 11.27
N GLY A 493 -19.51 -1.60 12.26
CA GLY A 493 -19.72 -2.02 13.65
C GLY A 493 -19.38 -3.50 13.88
N PHE A 494 -18.42 -4.07 13.15
CA PHE A 494 -17.97 -5.45 13.34
C PHE A 494 -17.08 -5.56 14.59
N LEU A 495 -17.70 -5.27 15.72
CA LEU A 495 -17.14 -5.19 17.06
C LEU A 495 -18.10 -5.86 18.07
N PRO A 496 -17.62 -6.18 19.30
CA PRO A 496 -18.50 -6.72 20.32
C PRO A 496 -19.73 -5.84 20.56
N GLY A 497 -20.91 -6.45 20.39
CA GLY A 497 -22.17 -5.81 20.74
C GLY A 497 -22.35 -5.75 22.27
N LYS A 498 -23.49 -5.23 22.72
CA LYS A 498 -23.79 -5.14 24.17
C LYS A 498 -23.73 -6.52 24.83
N GLY A 499 -22.79 -6.70 25.76
CA GLY A 499 -22.55 -7.98 26.45
C GLY A 499 -21.82 -9.03 25.61
N GLY A 500 -21.38 -8.66 24.39
CA GLY A 500 -20.56 -9.51 23.52
C GLY A 500 -19.11 -9.57 23.97
N LYS A 501 -18.41 -10.58 23.48
CA LYS A 501 -17.00 -10.84 23.74
C LYS A 501 -16.17 -10.33 22.57
N ASP A 502 -15.06 -9.68 22.87
CA ASP A 502 -13.98 -9.42 21.90
C ASP A 502 -13.19 -10.70 21.59
N LEU A 503 -12.17 -10.61 20.74
CA LEU A 503 -11.34 -11.75 20.39
C LEU A 503 -10.78 -12.43 21.65
N THR A 504 -10.23 -11.68 22.59
CA THR A 504 -9.67 -12.24 23.85
C THR A 504 -10.73 -13.00 24.65
N GLY A 505 -11.91 -12.45 24.77
CA GLY A 505 -13.04 -13.10 25.46
C GLY A 505 -13.62 -14.30 24.70
N MET A 506 -13.43 -14.41 23.38
CA MET A 506 -13.83 -15.57 22.58
C MET A 506 -12.84 -16.73 22.64
N LEU A 507 -11.57 -16.42 22.92
CA LEU A 507 -10.49 -17.41 23.05
C LEU A 507 -10.58 -18.17 24.40
N ASP A 508 -9.67 -19.14 24.61
CA ASP A 508 -9.53 -19.94 25.84
C ASP A 508 -10.84 -20.67 26.28
N GLY A 509 -11.66 -21.09 25.27
CA GLY A 509 -12.96 -21.74 25.51
C GLY A 509 -14.11 -20.77 25.77
N GLY A 510 -13.92 -19.50 25.47
CA GLY A 510 -14.94 -18.47 25.64
C GLY A 510 -16.19 -18.64 24.76
N VAL A 511 -16.09 -19.39 23.64
CA VAL A 511 -17.19 -19.72 22.74
C VAL A 511 -17.13 -21.17 22.28
N ASP A 512 -18.29 -21.78 22.01
CA ASP A 512 -18.39 -23.15 21.49
C ASP A 512 -18.19 -23.22 19.97
N VAL A 513 -18.52 -22.16 19.24
CA VAL A 513 -18.37 -22.06 17.80
C VAL A 513 -17.69 -20.76 17.45
N LEU A 514 -16.63 -20.84 16.65
CA LEU A 514 -15.87 -19.67 16.19
C LEU A 514 -15.78 -19.67 14.65
N TRP A 515 -16.33 -18.62 14.02
CA TRP A 515 -16.21 -18.39 12.59
C TRP A 515 -15.06 -17.42 12.29
N LEU A 516 -14.03 -17.89 11.63
CA LEU A 516 -12.88 -17.12 11.22
C LEU A 516 -13.02 -16.76 9.73
N LEU A 517 -13.37 -15.51 9.43
CA LEU A 517 -13.42 -14.98 8.07
C LEU A 517 -12.03 -14.43 7.71
N GLY A 518 -11.18 -15.23 7.06
CA GLY A 518 -9.82 -14.85 6.71
C GLY A 518 -8.94 -14.47 7.91
N ALA A 519 -9.36 -14.78 9.13
CA ALA A 519 -8.65 -14.40 10.34
C ALA A 519 -7.69 -15.51 10.78
N ASP A 520 -6.39 -15.23 10.75
CA ASP A 520 -5.35 -16.19 11.11
C ASP A 520 -4.05 -15.55 11.66
N ALA A 521 -4.10 -14.27 12.04
CA ALA A 521 -2.94 -13.54 12.52
C ALA A 521 -2.86 -13.41 14.06
N PHE A 522 -3.47 -14.33 14.79
CA PHE A 522 -3.37 -14.47 16.23
C PHE A 522 -2.99 -15.92 16.62
N ASP A 523 -2.65 -16.15 17.88
CA ASP A 523 -2.27 -17.48 18.36
C ASP A 523 -3.46 -18.45 18.34
N MET A 524 -3.50 -19.34 17.34
CA MET A 524 -4.53 -20.37 17.18
C MET A 524 -4.55 -21.40 18.30
N SER A 525 -3.48 -21.54 19.08
CA SER A 525 -3.43 -22.48 20.23
C SER A 525 -4.33 -22.03 21.38
N ARG A 526 -4.68 -20.75 21.44
CA ARG A 526 -5.61 -20.17 22.40
C ARG A 526 -7.09 -20.48 22.11
N ILE A 527 -7.41 -20.97 20.92
CA ILE A 527 -8.77 -21.45 20.65
C ILE A 527 -9.02 -22.71 21.45
N GLY A 528 -10.07 -22.73 22.27
CA GLY A 528 -10.44 -23.86 23.09
C GLY A 528 -10.48 -25.17 22.30
N GLN A 529 -9.98 -26.26 22.87
CA GLN A 529 -9.91 -27.56 22.16
C GLN A 529 -11.31 -28.10 21.80
N SER A 530 -12.33 -27.80 22.60
CA SER A 530 -13.72 -28.17 22.35
C SER A 530 -14.46 -27.22 21.39
N SER A 531 -13.89 -26.04 21.12
CA SER A 531 -14.51 -25.06 20.21
C SER A 531 -14.46 -25.56 18.78
N PHE A 532 -15.62 -25.54 18.13
CA PHE A 532 -15.75 -25.87 16.71
C PHE A 532 -15.39 -24.64 15.87
N VAL A 533 -14.39 -24.81 14.99
CA VAL A 533 -13.82 -23.71 14.20
C VAL A 533 -14.20 -23.86 12.74
N ILE A 534 -14.88 -22.83 12.23
CA ILE A 534 -15.17 -22.64 10.81
C ILE A 534 -14.15 -21.63 10.27
N TYR A 535 -13.26 -22.07 9.38
CA TYR A 535 -12.35 -21.17 8.68
C TYR A 535 -12.86 -20.93 7.27
N GLN A 536 -13.16 -19.70 6.96
CA GLN A 536 -13.52 -19.26 5.61
C GLN A 536 -12.42 -18.33 5.10
N GLY A 537 -11.77 -18.68 4.00
CA GLY A 537 -10.68 -17.89 3.47
C GLY A 537 -10.04 -18.53 2.23
N HIS A 538 -9.06 -17.86 1.65
CA HIS A 538 -8.48 -18.22 0.35
C HIS A 538 -7.15 -18.99 0.44
N HIS A 539 -6.49 -19.02 1.61
CA HIS A 539 -5.20 -19.70 1.79
C HIS A 539 -5.21 -20.66 2.97
N GLY A 540 -4.51 -21.77 2.81
CA GLY A 540 -4.26 -22.73 3.86
C GLY A 540 -3.08 -22.31 4.74
N ASP A 541 -3.35 -21.60 5.83
CA ASP A 541 -2.37 -21.19 6.83
C ASP A 541 -2.82 -21.59 8.26
N ALA A 542 -2.47 -20.84 9.29
CA ALA A 542 -2.72 -21.16 10.68
C ALA A 542 -4.21 -21.42 10.97
N GLY A 543 -5.12 -20.57 10.50
CA GLY A 543 -6.56 -20.73 10.66
C GLY A 543 -7.10 -22.02 10.03
N ALA A 544 -6.70 -22.33 8.79
CA ALA A 544 -7.10 -23.56 8.11
C ALA A 544 -6.60 -24.81 8.82
N ARG A 545 -5.37 -24.77 9.40
CA ARG A 545 -4.84 -25.91 10.16
C ARG A 545 -5.63 -26.19 11.46
N ARG A 546 -6.18 -25.16 12.11
CA ARG A 546 -6.99 -25.30 13.32
C ARG A 546 -8.44 -25.69 13.02
N ALA A 547 -8.93 -25.38 11.85
CA ALA A 547 -10.35 -25.49 11.50
C ALA A 547 -10.89 -26.93 11.56
N ASP A 548 -12.17 -27.06 11.93
CA ASP A 548 -12.98 -28.26 11.79
C ASP A 548 -13.68 -28.30 10.43
N VAL A 549 -14.09 -27.14 9.93
CA VAL A 549 -14.63 -26.95 8.58
C VAL A 549 -13.85 -25.83 7.89
N ILE A 550 -13.43 -26.08 6.63
CA ILE A 550 -12.82 -25.06 5.78
C ILE A 550 -13.75 -24.75 4.63
N LEU A 551 -14.03 -23.48 4.41
CA LEU A 551 -14.83 -22.95 3.30
C LEU A 551 -13.91 -22.12 2.38
N PRO A 552 -13.69 -22.52 1.13
CA PRO A 552 -12.73 -21.86 0.24
C PRO A 552 -13.29 -20.54 -0.29
N GLY A 553 -12.71 -19.44 0.18
CA GLY A 553 -13.00 -18.07 -0.25
C GLY A 553 -12.16 -17.62 -1.45
N ALA A 554 -12.53 -16.47 -2.02
CA ALA A 554 -11.81 -15.83 -3.12
C ALA A 554 -10.78 -14.82 -2.59
N ALA A 555 -9.59 -14.77 -3.21
CA ALA A 555 -8.61 -13.72 -2.96
C ALA A 555 -9.07 -12.38 -3.57
N TYR A 556 -8.45 -11.26 -3.18
CA TYR A 556 -8.85 -9.92 -3.63
C TYR A 556 -8.77 -9.72 -5.15
N THR A 557 -7.89 -10.44 -5.84
CA THR A 557 -7.76 -10.42 -7.31
C THR A 557 -8.82 -11.27 -8.04
N GLU A 558 -9.67 -11.98 -7.29
CA GLU A 558 -10.64 -12.96 -7.81
C GLU A 558 -12.10 -12.58 -7.50
N LYS A 559 -12.32 -11.46 -6.84
CA LYS A 559 -13.64 -11.01 -6.40
C LYS A 559 -13.84 -9.51 -6.57
N HIS A 560 -15.10 -9.10 -6.61
CA HIS A 560 -15.46 -7.72 -6.37
C HIS A 560 -15.40 -7.47 -4.86
N GLY A 561 -14.66 -6.47 -4.42
CA GLY A 561 -14.58 -6.14 -3.00
C GLY A 561 -14.56 -4.62 -2.77
N THR A 562 -15.27 -4.18 -1.74
CA THR A 562 -15.24 -2.79 -1.28
C THR A 562 -14.35 -2.72 -0.03
N TYR A 563 -13.42 -1.77 -0.03
CA TYR A 563 -12.47 -1.52 1.07
C TYR A 563 -12.53 -0.07 1.49
N VAL A 564 -12.22 0.21 2.74
CA VAL A 564 -12.12 1.59 3.25
C VAL A 564 -10.71 1.77 3.77
N ASN A 565 -9.94 2.66 3.14
CA ASN A 565 -8.55 2.89 3.51
C ASN A 565 -8.41 3.67 4.83
N THR A 566 -7.18 3.85 5.31
CA THR A 566 -6.89 4.49 6.60
C THR A 566 -7.46 5.91 6.71
N GLU A 567 -7.60 6.67 5.59
CA GLU A 567 -8.23 8.01 5.58
C GLU A 567 -9.77 7.99 5.49
N GLY A 568 -10.39 6.79 5.41
CA GLY A 568 -11.84 6.64 5.30
C GLY A 568 -12.41 6.74 3.88
N ARG A 569 -11.56 6.65 2.86
CA ARG A 569 -11.95 6.61 1.44
C ARG A 569 -12.44 5.22 1.08
N VAL A 570 -13.66 5.14 0.56
CA VAL A 570 -14.26 3.90 0.07
C VAL A 570 -13.75 3.61 -1.34
N GLN A 571 -13.13 2.46 -1.54
CA GLN A 571 -12.54 2.06 -2.81
C GLN A 571 -13.04 0.68 -3.24
N GLN A 572 -13.04 0.38 -4.54
CA GLN A 572 -13.49 -0.90 -5.08
C GLN A 572 -12.38 -1.60 -5.87
N GLY A 573 -12.16 -2.88 -5.56
CA GLY A 573 -11.37 -3.80 -6.36
C GLY A 573 -12.24 -4.64 -7.28
N PHE A 574 -11.67 -5.05 -8.41
CA PHE A 574 -12.34 -5.85 -9.44
C PHE A 574 -11.59 -7.16 -9.70
N PRO A 575 -12.30 -8.24 -10.08
CA PRO A 575 -11.67 -9.52 -10.35
C PRO A 575 -10.86 -9.49 -11.66
N ALA A 576 -9.57 -9.79 -11.55
CA ALA A 576 -8.69 -9.99 -12.70
C ALA A 576 -8.71 -11.44 -13.19
N VAL A 577 -8.93 -12.40 -12.29
CA VAL A 577 -9.00 -13.83 -12.56
C VAL A 577 -10.17 -14.46 -11.80
N THR A 578 -10.51 -15.68 -12.14
CA THR A 578 -11.54 -16.46 -11.44
C THR A 578 -10.94 -17.21 -10.24
N PRO A 579 -11.70 -17.43 -9.15
CA PRO A 579 -11.27 -18.26 -8.03
C PRO A 579 -10.95 -19.70 -8.47
N PRO A 580 -9.98 -20.38 -7.83
CA PRO A 580 -9.61 -21.75 -8.19
C PRO A 580 -10.67 -22.77 -7.75
N GLY A 581 -10.90 -23.79 -8.58
CA GLY A 581 -11.76 -24.93 -8.27
C GLY A 581 -13.18 -24.54 -7.87
N GLU A 582 -13.59 -24.95 -6.67
CA GLU A 582 -14.91 -24.67 -6.10
C GLU A 582 -14.94 -23.41 -5.22
N ALA A 583 -13.85 -22.66 -5.10
CA ALA A 583 -13.82 -21.43 -4.31
C ALA A 583 -14.84 -20.38 -4.82
N ARG A 584 -15.40 -19.61 -3.92
CA ARG A 584 -16.44 -18.59 -4.20
C ARG A 584 -16.14 -17.30 -3.48
N GLU A 585 -16.75 -16.19 -3.93
CA GLU A 585 -16.76 -14.93 -3.18
C GLU A 585 -17.37 -15.17 -1.79
N ASP A 586 -16.73 -14.61 -0.77
CA ASP A 586 -17.02 -14.90 0.64
C ASP A 586 -18.47 -14.62 1.04
N TRP A 587 -19.05 -13.51 0.55
CA TRP A 587 -20.46 -13.16 0.82
C TRP A 587 -21.43 -14.23 0.28
N ARG A 588 -21.12 -14.87 -0.85
CA ARG A 588 -21.93 -15.94 -1.45
C ARG A 588 -21.94 -17.19 -0.58
N ILE A 589 -20.79 -17.53 -0.02
CA ILE A 589 -20.63 -18.65 0.92
C ILE A 589 -21.49 -18.41 2.15
N ILE A 590 -21.39 -17.21 2.73
CA ILE A 590 -22.17 -16.82 3.92
C ILE A 590 -23.67 -16.82 3.61
N ARG A 591 -24.05 -16.29 2.44
CA ARG A 591 -25.45 -16.31 1.98
C ARG A 591 -26.00 -17.75 1.85
N ALA A 592 -25.22 -18.66 1.28
CA ALA A 592 -25.61 -20.07 1.17
C ALA A 592 -25.70 -20.72 2.56
N ALA A 593 -24.69 -20.55 3.40
CA ALA A 593 -24.69 -21.05 4.79
C ALA A 593 -25.92 -20.56 5.57
N SER A 594 -26.32 -19.29 5.41
CA SER A 594 -27.46 -18.71 6.09
C SER A 594 -28.77 -19.42 5.80
N ALA A 595 -28.96 -19.93 4.57
CA ALA A 595 -30.12 -20.72 4.19
C ALA A 595 -30.15 -22.09 4.87
N HIS A 596 -28.99 -22.76 4.96
CA HIS A 596 -28.85 -24.04 5.68
C HIS A 596 -29.07 -23.91 7.19
N LEU A 597 -28.76 -22.73 7.72
CA LEU A 597 -28.98 -22.41 9.16
C LEU A 597 -30.40 -21.89 9.47
N GLY A 598 -31.27 -21.80 8.46
CA GLY A 598 -32.64 -21.32 8.64
C GLY A 598 -32.80 -19.81 8.79
N HIS A 599 -31.74 -19.06 8.52
CA HIS A 599 -31.70 -17.58 8.65
C HIS A 599 -31.33 -16.93 7.31
N THR A 600 -32.03 -17.29 6.24
CA THR A 600 -31.73 -16.84 4.87
C THR A 600 -31.59 -15.33 4.76
N LEU A 601 -30.38 -14.87 4.39
CA LEU A 601 -30.11 -13.46 4.15
C LEU A 601 -30.84 -12.94 2.91
N PRO A 602 -31.39 -11.71 2.92
CA PRO A 602 -32.37 -11.24 1.93
C PRO A 602 -31.74 -10.67 0.65
N TYR A 603 -30.68 -11.28 0.10
CA TYR A 603 -30.03 -10.88 -1.15
C TYR A 603 -29.39 -12.08 -1.84
N ASP A 604 -29.55 -12.16 -3.16
CA ASP A 604 -28.97 -13.21 -4.01
C ASP A 604 -27.96 -12.65 -5.04
N THR A 605 -27.82 -11.32 -5.11
CA THR A 605 -26.88 -10.66 -6.01
C THR A 605 -26.01 -9.68 -5.24
N LEU A 606 -24.81 -9.40 -5.76
CA LEU A 606 -23.89 -8.42 -5.21
C LEU A 606 -24.51 -7.01 -5.17
N GLU A 607 -25.28 -6.67 -6.19
CA GLU A 607 -25.97 -5.38 -6.28
C GLU A 607 -27.00 -5.23 -5.14
N ALA A 608 -27.83 -6.25 -4.90
CA ALA A 608 -28.80 -6.24 -3.81
C ALA A 608 -28.11 -6.15 -2.44
N LEU A 609 -27.00 -6.87 -2.25
CA LEU A 609 -26.19 -6.77 -1.05
C LEU A 609 -25.64 -5.35 -0.86
N ARG A 610 -25.02 -4.76 -1.88
CA ARG A 610 -24.45 -3.40 -1.84
C ARG A 610 -25.50 -2.33 -1.60
N LEU A 611 -26.68 -2.46 -2.19
CA LEU A 611 -27.81 -1.57 -1.93
C LEU A 611 -28.22 -1.62 -0.45
N ARG A 612 -28.28 -2.83 0.12
CA ARG A 612 -28.61 -3.02 1.53
C ARG A 612 -27.50 -2.51 2.46
N LEU A 613 -26.25 -2.77 2.11
CA LEU A 613 -25.07 -2.27 2.80
C LEU A 613 -25.08 -0.73 2.87
N ALA A 614 -25.23 -0.07 1.71
CA ALA A 614 -25.29 1.39 1.61
C ALA A 614 -26.51 1.98 2.35
N GLY A 615 -27.64 1.28 2.35
CA GLY A 615 -28.85 1.67 3.09
C GLY A 615 -28.68 1.64 4.60
N ARG A 616 -27.87 0.73 5.13
CA ARG A 616 -27.56 0.62 6.58
C ARG A 616 -26.35 1.47 6.99
N HIS A 617 -25.35 1.55 6.12
CA HIS A 617 -24.09 2.26 6.34
C HIS A 617 -23.83 3.20 5.16
N PRO A 618 -24.37 4.44 5.20
CA PRO A 618 -24.34 5.38 4.04
C PRO A 618 -22.95 5.73 3.53
N VAL A 619 -21.89 5.53 4.31
CA VAL A 619 -20.52 5.76 3.91
C VAL A 619 -20.14 4.91 2.69
N PHE A 620 -20.62 3.68 2.57
CA PHE A 620 -20.33 2.78 1.46
C PHE A 620 -21.01 3.18 0.13
N ALA A 621 -21.90 4.17 0.14
CA ALA A 621 -22.46 4.75 -1.09
C ALA A 621 -21.52 5.78 -1.75
N GLN A 622 -20.48 6.25 -1.06
CA GLN A 622 -19.61 7.35 -1.49
C GLN A 622 -18.27 6.82 -2.02
N ILE A 623 -18.31 6.04 -3.09
CA ILE A 623 -17.11 5.45 -3.67
C ILE A 623 -16.17 6.52 -4.22
N GLY A 624 -14.87 6.43 -3.89
CA GLY A 624 -13.82 7.34 -4.31
C GLY A 624 -13.82 8.69 -3.58
N ALA A 625 -14.89 9.06 -2.91
CA ALA A 625 -14.98 10.33 -2.22
C ALA A 625 -14.33 10.28 -0.83
N LEU A 626 -13.61 11.34 -0.50
CA LEU A 626 -13.12 11.59 0.84
C LEU A 626 -14.01 12.64 1.50
N ARG A 627 -14.67 12.28 2.59
CA ARG A 627 -15.42 13.23 3.40
C ARG A 627 -14.54 13.73 4.53
N ARG A 628 -13.97 14.91 4.37
CA ARG A 628 -13.34 15.62 5.50
C ARG A 628 -14.42 15.92 6.54
N LEU A 629 -14.14 15.57 7.79
CA LEU A 629 -15.07 15.82 8.89
C LEU A 629 -15.02 17.33 9.20
N ALA A 630 -16.21 17.95 9.22
CA ALA A 630 -16.37 19.37 9.56
C ALA A 630 -16.90 19.49 11.00
N GLY A 631 -16.34 20.43 11.73
CA GLY A 631 -16.77 20.72 13.11
C GLY A 631 -15.82 20.12 14.14
N MET A 632 -15.75 20.77 15.30
CA MET A 632 -14.85 20.36 16.37
C MET A 632 -15.65 19.95 17.60
N ASP A 633 -15.78 18.66 17.79
CA ASP A 633 -16.07 18.10 19.11
C ASP A 633 -14.76 17.61 19.72
N VAL A 634 -14.24 18.35 20.67
CA VAL A 634 -12.97 18.02 21.36
C VAL A 634 -13.15 16.98 22.46
N SER A 635 -14.36 16.45 22.68
CA SER A 635 -14.58 15.34 23.60
C SER A 635 -13.78 14.12 23.14
N GLY A 636 -13.05 13.52 24.08
CA GLY A 636 -12.13 12.40 23.77
C GLY A 636 -12.83 11.04 23.67
N PRO A 637 -12.10 10.03 23.20
CA PRO A 637 -12.53 8.65 23.21
C PRO A 637 -12.71 8.13 24.65
N ALA A 638 -13.42 7.04 24.79
CA ALA A 638 -13.57 6.37 26.09
C ALA A 638 -12.20 5.85 26.56
N GLY A 639 -11.79 6.27 27.77
CA GLY A 639 -10.51 5.89 28.36
C GLY A 639 -10.06 6.91 29.40
N ASP A 640 -9.32 6.46 30.40
CA ASP A 640 -8.67 7.36 31.37
C ASP A 640 -7.20 7.54 30.97
N ALA A 641 -6.88 8.67 30.38
CA ALA A 641 -5.52 9.01 29.97
C ALA A 641 -4.48 8.98 31.13
N LYS A 642 -4.95 9.01 32.38
CA LYS A 642 -4.09 8.88 33.57
C LYS A 642 -3.71 7.43 33.88
N ALA A 643 -4.44 6.47 33.30
CA ALA A 643 -4.23 5.03 33.52
C ALA A 643 -3.20 4.41 32.58
N VAL A 644 -2.46 5.21 31.80
CA VAL A 644 -1.40 4.73 30.92
C VAL A 644 -0.26 4.14 31.72
N ALA A 645 0.06 2.89 31.45
CA ALA A 645 1.16 2.17 32.10
C ALA A 645 2.53 2.60 31.55
N ASP A 646 3.53 2.64 32.40
CA ASP A 646 4.90 2.99 32.05
C ASP A 646 5.62 1.80 31.37
N SER A 647 5.30 1.57 30.10
CA SER A 647 5.98 0.56 29.28
C SER A 647 6.19 1.09 27.86
N PRO A 648 7.28 0.72 27.18
CA PRO A 648 7.63 1.26 25.87
C PRO A 648 6.65 0.82 24.79
N PHE A 649 6.44 1.68 23.80
CA PHE A 649 5.70 1.36 22.57
C PHE A 649 6.57 0.53 21.63
N ARG A 650 5.98 -0.53 21.06
CA ARG A 650 6.62 -1.39 20.06
C ARG A 650 5.95 -1.19 18.70
N PRO A 651 6.67 -1.34 17.57
CA PRO A 651 6.05 -1.24 16.24
C PRO A 651 5.07 -2.40 15.99
N ALA A 652 4.00 -2.13 15.25
CA ALA A 652 2.99 -3.13 14.90
C ALA A 652 3.52 -4.16 13.90
N VAL A 653 4.41 -3.73 12.99
CA VAL A 653 4.99 -4.57 11.93
C VAL A 653 6.49 -4.72 12.14
N VAL A 654 6.93 -5.93 12.45
CA VAL A 654 8.35 -6.27 12.61
C VAL A 654 8.93 -6.81 11.30
N ASN A 655 8.20 -7.70 10.63
CA ASN A 655 8.56 -8.26 9.33
C ASN A 655 7.64 -7.69 8.24
N TYR A 656 8.15 -6.73 7.47
CA TYR A 656 7.39 -6.08 6.41
C TYR A 656 6.93 -7.05 5.31
N TYR A 657 7.77 -8.03 4.96
CA TYR A 657 7.53 -8.88 3.78
C TYR A 657 6.51 -10.00 4.00
N GLN A 658 6.14 -10.34 5.23
CA GLN A 658 5.27 -11.49 5.53
C GLN A 658 4.22 -11.17 6.60
N THR A 659 3.30 -10.26 6.31
CA THR A 659 2.26 -9.79 7.24
C THR A 659 0.93 -10.53 7.11
N ASP A 660 0.64 -11.15 5.99
CA ASP A 660 -0.67 -11.69 5.60
C ASP A 660 -0.53 -13.08 4.94
N PRO A 661 -1.62 -13.86 4.76
CA PRO A 661 -1.54 -15.21 4.20
C PRO A 661 -0.98 -15.28 2.78
N ILE A 662 -1.16 -14.25 1.96
CA ILE A 662 -0.65 -14.21 0.60
C ILE A 662 0.87 -14.03 0.63
N SER A 663 1.34 -13.02 1.36
CA SER A 663 2.78 -12.74 1.49
C SER A 663 3.53 -13.86 2.23
N ARG A 664 2.90 -14.52 3.23
CA ARG A 664 3.47 -15.71 3.90
C ARG A 664 3.54 -16.94 3.00
N ALA A 665 2.71 -17.02 1.96
CA ALA A 665 2.76 -18.08 0.96
C ALA A 665 3.76 -17.79 -0.19
N SER A 666 4.29 -16.57 -0.29
CA SER A 666 5.16 -16.12 -1.37
C SER A 666 6.62 -16.54 -1.18
N PRO A 667 7.20 -17.33 -2.08
CA PRO A 667 8.64 -17.59 -2.10
C PRO A 667 9.49 -16.33 -2.31
N THR A 668 9.00 -15.38 -3.10
CA THR A 668 9.68 -14.10 -3.34
C THR A 668 9.77 -13.31 -2.03
N MET A 669 8.70 -13.22 -1.26
CA MET A 669 8.72 -12.56 0.04
C MET A 669 9.61 -13.29 1.05
N ALA A 670 9.63 -14.63 1.03
CA ALA A 670 10.55 -15.41 1.86
C ALA A 670 12.03 -15.13 1.50
N ALA A 671 12.35 -14.98 0.21
CA ALA A 671 13.70 -14.59 -0.23
C ALA A 671 14.06 -13.17 0.25
N CYS A 672 13.11 -12.23 0.26
CA CYS A 672 13.31 -10.90 0.83
C CYS A 672 13.59 -10.97 2.34
N VAL A 673 12.83 -11.77 3.09
CA VAL A 673 13.08 -11.99 4.53
C VAL A 673 14.49 -12.54 4.77
N ALA A 674 14.90 -13.58 4.04
CA ALA A 674 16.23 -14.13 4.14
C ALA A 674 17.35 -13.12 3.84
N THR A 675 17.09 -12.21 2.88
CA THR A 675 18.06 -11.18 2.48
C THR A 675 18.18 -10.06 3.52
N HIS A 676 17.07 -9.60 4.10
CA HIS A 676 17.03 -8.39 4.93
C HIS A 676 17.02 -8.67 6.44
N TYR A 677 16.50 -9.82 6.86
CA TYR A 677 16.40 -10.21 8.28
C TYR A 677 17.28 -11.42 8.63
N GLY A 678 17.94 -12.05 7.65
CA GLY A 678 18.76 -13.24 7.82
C GLY A 678 17.97 -14.54 7.73
N THR A 679 18.68 -15.69 7.79
CA THR A 679 18.10 -17.04 7.64
C THR A 679 17.52 -17.62 8.96
N GLY A 680 17.50 -16.86 10.03
CA GLY A 680 16.80 -17.21 11.28
C GLY A 680 15.26 -17.22 11.10
N PRO A 681 14.51 -17.73 12.08
CA PRO A 681 13.06 -17.57 12.06
C PRO A 681 12.74 -16.08 11.91
N ALA A 682 11.79 -15.77 11.01
CA ALA A 682 11.37 -14.37 10.80
C ALA A 682 11.00 -13.76 12.16
N PRO A 683 11.43 -12.52 12.43
CA PRO A 683 11.05 -11.87 13.68
C PRO A 683 9.52 -11.81 13.77
N VAL A 684 8.98 -12.43 14.79
CA VAL A 684 7.55 -12.41 15.09
C VAL A 684 7.35 -11.32 16.14
N ALA A 685 6.34 -10.47 15.96
CA ALA A 685 5.95 -9.59 17.04
C ALA A 685 5.53 -10.47 18.23
N GLU A 686 6.26 -10.39 19.34
CA GLU A 686 5.81 -11.00 20.58
C GLU A 686 4.47 -10.37 20.95
N ALA A 687 3.44 -11.21 21.09
CA ALA A 687 2.21 -10.76 21.71
C ALA A 687 2.57 -10.18 23.07
N ALA A 688 2.14 -8.97 23.35
CA ALA A 688 2.30 -8.39 24.68
C ALA A 688 1.56 -9.31 25.67
N GLU A 689 2.30 -9.95 26.59
CA GLU A 689 1.73 -10.67 27.73
C GLU A 689 0.96 -9.71 28.65
#